data_d91712645be0a7bebb1c08e548872a71
#
_entry.id   d91712645be0a7bebb1c08e548872a71
#
_cell.length_a   1.000
_cell.length_b   1.000
_cell.length_c   1.000
_cell.angle_alpha   90.00
_cell.angle_beta   90.00
_cell.angle_gamma   90.00
#
_symmetry.space_group_name_H-M   'P 1'
#
loop_
_entity.id
_entity.type
_entity.pdbx_description
1 polymer ?
#
loop_
_entity_poly.entity_id
_entity_poly.type
_entity_poly.pdbx_seq_one_letter_code
_entity_poly.pdbx_strand_id
1 'polypeptide(L)'
;METIDLKGLSLSEVRKKMDRGQTNDFKTNTSTSTWQIIKRNVFTLFNTLNFVIALALAAVQAWSNMIFFAVICFNAITGIMTEMRAKRMIDKLNLMSRELVTVIRDGEKDAIPPEKLVLGDLMLLSSGEQIPSDAEVMSGIAEANEAMLTGESDLVLKEVGDELLSGSYIASGQVYARVKRVGANNYANKLMMEAKTLKPINSRILYNLAKISSFTGKIIIPFGLALFFEALLIKMLPIKDSVVNSSTALLGMLPKGIALLTVTSLLTAVIKLGMRKVLVQEMYSVETLARVDTLCLDKTGTITQGKMTVEALHSLSDHFSEQTIQVILSAYMQYSEDTNPTAQAIRKAYGELEHAYTAENIIPFSSDRKWGAMHLSNLGTVFLGAPEMLLKENPTAVVEAQARGSRVLVLAHSSELISMQELKLPENLEGIAVIEITDPIREGASDTLEYLRSQGVDLKIISGDNPVTVSYIAQQAGFKNYENYVDCSKISDDQLVDQAEETAIFGRVSPHQKKLLIQTLKAAGRTTAMTGDGVNDILALREADCSIVMAEGDPATRQIANIVLLNSDFNDVPEILFEGRRVVNNIGRIAPIFFIKTIYSFLLAIICIASALFFNVNYLLIFPFIPIQITLIDQFVEGFPPFVLTFERNIKPVEKHFLRRSLLLALPSALMVVFSVLFIRLWGASHGWSAADMSTVSYYLLGSIGFLSVIRACLPLNIWRALLILFSVVGFYASAVVLKNLIEISLLTATTFPVYLALMAIFTGVFILTTILQKYEFD
;
A
#
# COMPACT_ATOMS: atom_id res chain seq x y z
N MET A 1 -26.38 9.23 45.63
CA MET A 1 -25.35 9.39 44.59
C MET A 1 -24.00 9.20 45.28
N GLU A 2 -23.38 8.04 45.15
CA GLU A 2 -21.99 7.86 45.56
C GLU A 2 -21.14 8.78 44.70
N THR A 3 -20.37 9.64 45.34
CA THR A 3 -19.37 10.48 44.65
C THR A 3 -18.38 9.56 43.96
N ILE A 4 -18.50 9.41 42.63
CA ILE A 4 -17.57 8.63 41.82
C ILE A 4 -16.18 9.26 42.01
N ASP A 5 -15.23 8.46 42.49
CA ASP A 5 -13.85 8.91 42.69
C ASP A 5 -13.16 9.05 41.32
N LEU A 6 -13.21 10.25 40.77
CA LEU A 6 -12.57 10.62 39.50
C LEU A 6 -11.08 10.96 39.65
N LYS A 7 -10.47 10.70 40.83
CA LYS A 7 -9.04 10.98 41.06
C LYS A 7 -8.10 10.04 40.29
N GLY A 8 -8.61 8.89 39.86
CA GLY A 8 -7.79 7.89 39.19
C GLY A 8 -6.74 7.24 40.07
N LEU A 9 -5.82 6.47 39.50
CA LEU A 9 -4.72 5.80 40.22
C LEU A 9 -3.63 6.80 40.61
N SER A 10 -3.00 6.58 41.79
CA SER A 10 -1.79 7.30 42.16
C SER A 10 -0.59 6.84 41.31
N LEU A 11 0.41 7.72 41.12
CA LEU A 11 1.63 7.38 40.37
C LEU A 11 2.39 6.20 41.04
N SER A 12 2.27 6.01 42.35
CA SER A 12 2.86 4.89 43.06
C SER A 12 2.17 3.55 42.71
N GLU A 13 0.84 3.54 42.57
CA GLU A 13 0.06 2.37 42.15
C GLU A 13 0.32 2.03 40.68
N VAL A 14 0.41 3.04 39.81
CA VAL A 14 0.76 2.85 38.40
C VAL A 14 2.12 2.15 38.27
N ARG A 15 3.14 2.60 38.99
CA ARG A 15 4.48 1.96 39.00
C ARG A 15 4.41 0.50 39.43
N LYS A 16 3.71 0.20 40.54
CA LYS A 16 3.54 -1.17 41.03
C LYS A 16 2.84 -2.08 40.01
N LYS A 17 1.87 -1.54 39.26
CA LYS A 17 1.16 -2.29 38.20
C LYS A 17 2.04 -2.50 36.96
N MET A 18 2.84 -1.52 36.58
CA MET A 18 3.86 -1.67 35.53
C MET A 18 4.87 -2.76 35.87
N ASP A 19 5.40 -2.75 37.10
CA ASP A 19 6.36 -3.76 37.58
C ASP A 19 5.77 -5.19 37.60
N ARG A 20 4.45 -5.30 37.76
CA ARG A 20 3.71 -6.57 37.69
C ARG A 20 3.34 -6.99 36.27
N GLY A 21 3.72 -6.22 35.25
CA GLY A 21 3.37 -6.48 33.86
C GLY A 21 1.88 -6.30 33.52
N GLN A 22 1.13 -5.56 34.36
CA GLN A 22 -0.28 -5.24 34.16
C GLN A 22 -0.43 -3.99 33.26
N THR A 23 0.28 -3.99 32.14
CA THR A 23 0.31 -2.91 31.14
C THR A 23 -0.43 -3.35 29.87
N ASN A 24 -0.90 -2.38 29.11
CA ASN A 24 -1.53 -2.61 27.82
C ASN A 24 -0.50 -2.84 26.69
N ASP A 25 0.76 -3.19 27.04
CA ASP A 25 1.79 -3.53 26.05
C ASP A 25 1.50 -4.91 25.43
N PHE A 26 0.79 -4.91 24.34
CA PHE A 26 0.56 -6.08 23.50
C PHE A 26 1.37 -5.92 22.22
N LYS A 27 2.49 -6.64 22.15
CA LYS A 27 3.30 -6.70 20.92
C LYS A 27 2.56 -7.53 19.89
N THR A 28 1.73 -6.87 19.10
CA THR A 28 1.29 -7.46 17.84
C THR A 28 2.53 -7.71 16.99
N ASN A 29 2.74 -8.94 16.52
CA ASN A 29 3.84 -9.30 15.61
C ASN A 29 3.69 -8.66 14.22
N THR A 30 3.12 -7.45 14.14
CA THR A 30 2.94 -6.70 12.89
C THR A 30 4.25 -6.09 12.37
N SER A 31 5.22 -5.81 13.24
CA SER A 31 6.55 -5.39 12.80
C SER A 31 7.48 -6.59 12.72
N THR A 32 8.00 -6.90 11.53
CA THR A 32 9.01 -7.95 11.32
C THR A 32 10.21 -7.72 12.24
N SER A 33 10.58 -8.71 13.06
CA SER A 33 11.76 -8.58 13.92
C SER A 33 13.05 -8.54 13.08
N THR A 34 14.12 -7.94 13.62
CA THR A 34 15.43 -7.92 12.95
C THR A 34 15.91 -9.33 12.61
N TRP A 35 15.63 -10.31 13.47
CA TRP A 35 15.97 -11.71 13.23
C TRP A 35 15.15 -12.32 12.08
N GLN A 36 13.88 -11.97 11.96
CA GLN A 36 13.04 -12.40 10.83
C GLN A 36 13.53 -11.82 9.52
N ILE A 37 14.00 -10.55 9.50
CA ILE A 37 14.61 -9.93 8.33
C ILE A 37 15.86 -10.70 7.92
N ILE A 38 16.76 -11.00 8.86
CA ILE A 38 17.98 -11.78 8.59
C ILE A 38 17.61 -13.17 8.07
N LYS A 39 16.71 -13.88 8.77
CA LYS A 39 16.27 -15.22 8.38
C LYS A 39 15.68 -15.26 6.97
N ARG A 40 14.84 -14.28 6.62
CA ARG A 40 14.19 -14.19 5.30
C ARG A 40 15.17 -13.90 4.17
N ASN A 41 16.23 -13.11 4.42
CA ASN A 41 17.23 -12.77 3.42
C ASN A 41 18.33 -13.84 3.28
N VAL A 42 18.67 -14.57 4.35
CA VAL A 42 19.72 -15.58 4.35
C VAL A 42 19.19 -16.97 3.98
N PHE A 43 18.12 -17.43 4.62
CA PHE A 43 17.60 -18.79 4.47
C PHE A 43 16.49 -18.87 3.40
N THR A 44 16.78 -18.39 2.19
CA THR A 44 15.92 -18.64 1.04
C THR A 44 16.26 -20.00 0.43
N LEU A 45 15.30 -20.63 -0.27
CA LEU A 45 15.56 -21.86 -1.03
C LEU A 45 16.78 -21.69 -1.97
N PHE A 46 16.88 -20.51 -2.62
CA PHE A 46 18.00 -20.17 -3.50
C PHE A 46 19.32 -20.10 -2.77
N ASN A 47 19.41 -19.40 -1.66
CA ASN A 47 20.67 -19.27 -0.91
C ASN A 47 21.10 -20.60 -0.33
N THR A 48 20.13 -21.41 0.15
CA THR A 48 20.40 -22.76 0.65
C THR A 48 20.97 -23.65 -0.45
N LEU A 49 20.36 -23.64 -1.65
CA LEU A 49 20.85 -24.43 -2.77
C LEU A 49 22.24 -23.97 -3.25
N ASN A 50 22.45 -22.65 -3.34
CA ASN A 50 23.76 -22.09 -3.68
C ASN A 50 24.85 -22.43 -2.63
N PHE A 51 24.46 -22.48 -1.34
CA PHE A 51 25.37 -22.90 -0.29
C PHE A 51 25.76 -24.36 -0.45
N VAL A 52 24.80 -25.25 -0.77
CA VAL A 52 25.09 -26.68 -1.07
C VAL A 52 26.00 -26.81 -2.28
N ILE A 53 25.74 -26.05 -3.36
CA ILE A 53 26.62 -26.04 -4.55
C ILE A 53 28.03 -25.55 -4.19
N ALA A 54 28.14 -24.48 -3.37
CA ALA A 54 29.46 -24.01 -2.94
C ALA A 54 30.20 -25.04 -2.11
N LEU A 55 29.54 -25.78 -1.22
CA LEU A 55 30.14 -26.88 -0.47
C LEU A 55 30.60 -28.01 -1.38
N ALA A 56 29.81 -28.39 -2.40
CA ALA A 56 30.19 -29.41 -3.36
C ALA A 56 31.42 -28.99 -4.18
N LEU A 57 31.50 -27.74 -4.63
CA LEU A 57 32.66 -27.18 -5.33
C LEU A 57 33.92 -27.11 -4.43
N ALA A 58 33.74 -26.75 -3.14
CA ALA A 58 34.82 -26.75 -2.17
C ALA A 58 35.37 -28.15 -1.94
N ALA A 59 34.51 -29.17 -1.82
CA ALA A 59 34.89 -30.57 -1.62
C ALA A 59 35.76 -31.11 -2.75
N VAL A 60 35.58 -30.64 -4.00
CA VAL A 60 36.38 -31.00 -5.16
C VAL A 60 37.49 -29.98 -5.47
N GLN A 61 37.77 -29.05 -4.55
CA GLN A 61 38.82 -28.01 -4.67
C GLN A 61 38.70 -27.13 -5.91
N ALA A 62 37.46 -26.82 -6.34
CA ALA A 62 37.18 -25.94 -7.47
C ALA A 62 36.99 -24.48 -7.00
N TRP A 63 37.98 -23.89 -6.31
CA TRP A 63 37.87 -22.59 -5.60
C TRP A 63 37.52 -21.40 -6.51
N SER A 64 38.10 -21.36 -7.73
CA SER A 64 37.81 -20.32 -8.73
C SER A 64 36.29 -20.23 -9.07
N ASN A 65 35.63 -21.38 -9.06
CA ASN A 65 34.21 -21.51 -9.38
C ASN A 65 33.27 -21.10 -8.21
N MET A 66 33.81 -20.73 -7.05
CA MET A 66 33.00 -20.29 -5.88
C MET A 66 32.79 -18.78 -5.79
N ILE A 67 33.33 -17.98 -6.71
CA ILE A 67 33.20 -16.50 -6.68
C ILE A 67 31.73 -16.05 -6.65
N PHE A 68 30.81 -16.78 -7.28
CA PHE A 68 29.37 -16.51 -7.22
C PHE A 68 28.84 -16.45 -5.77
N PHE A 69 29.45 -17.22 -4.85
CA PHE A 69 29.00 -17.25 -3.45
C PHE A 69 29.30 -15.92 -2.73
N ALA A 70 30.43 -15.27 -3.04
CA ALA A 70 30.72 -13.92 -2.54
C ALA A 70 29.66 -12.89 -3.01
N VAL A 71 29.22 -13.00 -4.27
CA VAL A 71 28.14 -12.15 -4.82
C VAL A 71 26.81 -12.41 -4.07
N ILE A 72 26.51 -13.65 -3.74
CA ILE A 72 25.30 -14.00 -2.99
C ILE A 72 25.36 -13.44 -1.56
N CYS A 73 26.50 -13.56 -0.89
CA CYS A 73 26.69 -12.94 0.43
C CYS A 73 26.53 -11.42 0.39
N PHE A 74 27.11 -10.75 -0.61
CA PHE A 74 26.96 -9.32 -0.82
C PHE A 74 25.49 -8.94 -1.05
N ASN A 75 24.76 -9.69 -1.88
CA ASN A 75 23.34 -9.47 -2.13
C ASN A 75 22.49 -9.66 -0.87
N ALA A 76 22.77 -10.68 -0.07
CA ALA A 76 22.07 -10.90 1.20
C ALA A 76 22.32 -9.76 2.20
N ILE A 77 23.56 -9.28 2.32
CA ILE A 77 23.91 -8.14 3.18
C ILE A 77 23.18 -6.87 2.70
N THR A 78 23.22 -6.59 1.41
CA THR A 78 22.53 -5.43 0.80
C THR A 78 21.03 -5.50 1.04
N GLY A 79 20.41 -6.67 0.87
CA GLY A 79 18.99 -6.90 1.14
C GLY A 79 18.64 -6.62 2.61
N ILE A 80 19.42 -7.18 3.55
CA ILE A 80 19.24 -6.95 4.99
C ILE A 80 19.37 -5.45 5.32
N MET A 81 20.40 -4.78 4.81
CA MET A 81 20.62 -3.35 5.09
C MET A 81 19.48 -2.47 4.57
N THR A 82 19.02 -2.75 3.35
CA THR A 82 17.93 -1.99 2.73
C THR A 82 16.62 -2.20 3.49
N GLU A 83 16.30 -3.44 3.86
CA GLU A 83 15.09 -3.77 4.61
C GLU A 83 15.11 -3.17 6.02
N MET A 84 16.28 -3.19 6.69
CA MET A 84 16.45 -2.54 7.99
C MET A 84 16.29 -1.01 7.93
N ARG A 85 16.77 -0.37 6.85
CA ARG A 85 16.57 1.07 6.65
C ARG A 85 15.10 1.40 6.46
N ALA A 86 14.40 0.65 5.60
CA ALA A 86 12.97 0.84 5.38
C ALA A 86 12.16 0.62 6.66
N LYS A 87 12.46 -0.45 7.41
CA LYS A 87 11.84 -0.70 8.72
C LYS A 87 12.01 0.48 9.67
N ARG A 88 13.24 0.99 9.85
CA ARG A 88 13.49 2.14 10.73
C ARG A 88 12.72 3.38 10.29
N MET A 89 12.55 3.60 8.99
CA MET A 89 11.76 4.72 8.47
C MET A 89 10.28 4.54 8.79
N ILE A 90 9.72 3.37 8.54
CA ILE A 90 8.32 3.04 8.87
C ILE A 90 8.08 3.17 10.38
N ASP A 91 8.96 2.59 11.21
CA ASP A 91 8.86 2.68 12.67
C ASP A 91 8.88 4.15 13.15
N LYS A 92 9.74 5.00 12.55
CA LYS A 92 9.79 6.44 12.85
C LYS A 92 8.50 7.16 12.46
N LEU A 93 7.93 6.87 11.29
CA LEU A 93 6.69 7.48 10.82
C LEU A 93 5.50 7.01 11.65
N ASN A 94 5.45 5.73 12.03
CA ASN A 94 4.43 5.19 12.92
C ASN A 94 4.44 5.86 14.29
N LEU A 95 5.62 6.21 14.82
CA LEU A 95 5.72 6.96 16.07
C LEU A 95 5.11 8.37 15.97
N MET A 96 5.16 9.00 14.78
CA MET A 96 4.56 10.33 14.54
C MET A 96 3.04 10.27 14.37
N SER A 97 2.48 9.11 14.02
CA SER A 97 1.05 8.89 13.80
C SER A 97 0.33 8.30 15.03
N ARG A 98 1.05 8.05 16.14
CA ARG A 98 0.47 7.46 17.36
C ARG A 98 -0.42 8.46 18.07
N GLU A 99 -1.58 8.00 18.46
CA GLU A 99 -2.49 8.73 19.33
C GLU A 99 -2.14 8.52 20.79
N LEU A 100 -2.36 9.56 21.57
CA LEU A 100 -2.24 9.54 23.02
C LEU A 100 -3.63 9.35 23.60
N VAL A 101 -3.70 8.60 24.68
CA VAL A 101 -4.93 8.39 25.46
C VAL A 101 -4.89 9.31 26.65
N THR A 102 -5.96 10.08 26.87
CA THR A 102 -6.13 10.93 28.04
C THR A 102 -6.51 10.06 29.23
N VAL A 103 -5.66 10.05 30.25
CA VAL A 103 -5.91 9.36 31.52
C VAL A 103 -5.93 10.35 32.67
N ILE A 104 -6.62 9.98 33.75
CA ILE A 104 -6.63 10.74 35.00
C ILE A 104 -5.84 9.96 36.03
N ARG A 105 -4.77 10.56 36.54
CA ARG A 105 -3.89 10.02 37.59
C ARG A 105 -3.61 11.08 38.63
N ASP A 106 -3.72 10.73 39.89
CA ASP A 106 -3.61 11.68 41.02
C ASP A 106 -4.55 12.93 40.89
N GLY A 107 -5.66 12.81 40.13
CA GLY A 107 -6.61 13.91 39.85
C GLY A 107 -6.22 14.83 38.68
N GLU A 108 -5.07 14.60 38.03
CA GLU A 108 -4.60 15.37 36.89
C GLU A 108 -4.80 14.60 35.58
N LYS A 109 -5.10 15.34 34.49
CA LYS A 109 -5.19 14.78 33.14
C LYS A 109 -3.78 14.65 32.54
N ASP A 110 -3.43 13.46 32.11
CA ASP A 110 -2.17 13.16 31.42
C ASP A 110 -2.43 12.45 30.11
N ALA A 111 -1.69 12.77 29.05
CA ALA A 111 -1.80 12.16 27.74
C ALA A 111 -0.67 11.14 27.54
N ILE A 112 -1.01 9.87 27.56
CA ILE A 112 -0.04 8.76 27.50
C ILE A 112 -0.23 7.88 26.28
N PRO A 113 0.84 7.22 25.78
CA PRO A 113 0.71 6.17 24.77
C PRO A 113 -0.16 5.01 25.28
N PRO A 114 -1.03 4.41 24.41
CA PRO A 114 -1.91 3.31 24.79
C PRO A 114 -1.19 2.12 25.47
N GLU A 115 0.06 1.86 25.10
CA GLU A 115 0.86 0.77 25.66
C GLU A 115 1.25 1.01 27.14
N LYS A 116 1.18 2.27 27.60
CA LYS A 116 1.47 2.66 28.98
C LYS A 116 0.24 2.68 29.90
N LEU A 117 -0.94 2.34 29.35
CA LEU A 117 -2.12 2.10 30.19
C LEU A 117 -1.88 0.92 31.10
N VAL A 118 -2.40 1.03 32.33
CA VAL A 118 -2.36 -0.06 33.31
C VAL A 118 -3.77 -0.46 33.74
N LEU A 119 -3.91 -1.67 34.23
CA LEU A 119 -5.18 -2.18 34.74
C LEU A 119 -5.73 -1.25 35.83
N GLY A 120 -6.96 -0.75 35.66
CA GLY A 120 -7.64 0.14 36.58
C GLY A 120 -7.38 1.63 36.36
N ASP A 121 -6.62 2.02 35.32
CA ASP A 121 -6.52 3.44 34.90
C ASP A 121 -7.91 4.00 34.57
N LEU A 122 -8.10 5.28 34.86
CA LEU A 122 -9.30 6.02 34.47
C LEU A 122 -9.00 6.79 33.19
N MET A 123 -9.66 6.44 32.09
CA MET A 123 -9.55 7.07 30.79
C MET A 123 -10.68 8.07 30.59
N LEU A 124 -10.40 9.17 29.92
CA LEU A 124 -11.39 10.07 29.35
C LEU A 124 -11.44 9.80 27.84
N LEU A 125 -12.59 9.35 27.34
CA LEU A 125 -12.80 9.03 25.94
C LEU A 125 -13.87 9.94 25.36
N SER A 126 -13.58 10.54 24.21
CA SER A 126 -14.43 11.49 23.49
C SER A 126 -14.77 10.99 22.09
N SER A 127 -15.74 11.62 21.44
CA SER A 127 -16.12 11.30 20.06
C SER A 127 -14.90 11.26 19.10
N GLY A 128 -14.83 10.23 18.26
CA GLY A 128 -13.73 9.95 17.33
C GLY A 128 -12.57 9.15 17.94
N GLU A 129 -12.50 8.99 19.28
CA GLU A 129 -11.39 8.27 19.91
C GLU A 129 -11.60 6.75 19.92
N GLN A 130 -10.53 6.02 19.63
CA GLN A 130 -10.52 4.57 19.77
C GLN A 130 -10.46 4.15 21.23
N ILE A 131 -11.20 3.12 21.60
CA ILE A 131 -11.12 2.49 22.91
C ILE A 131 -9.89 1.58 22.93
N PRO A 132 -8.80 1.97 23.63
CA PRO A 132 -7.51 1.29 23.55
C PRO A 132 -7.43 0.02 24.38
N SER A 133 -8.35 -0.15 25.33
CA SER A 133 -8.38 -1.26 26.27
C SER A 133 -9.81 -1.50 26.75
N ASP A 134 -10.20 -2.76 27.01
CA ASP A 134 -11.52 -3.03 27.55
C ASP A 134 -11.72 -2.31 28.87
N ALA A 135 -12.81 -1.58 29.00
CA ALA A 135 -13.08 -0.68 30.12
C ALA A 135 -14.56 -0.70 30.51
N GLU A 136 -14.89 -0.16 31.67
CA GLU A 136 -16.25 0.04 32.15
C GLU A 136 -16.54 1.53 32.28
N VAL A 137 -17.69 1.98 31.77
CA VAL A 137 -18.13 3.37 31.88
C VAL A 137 -18.39 3.70 33.35
N MET A 138 -17.71 4.71 33.85
CA MET A 138 -17.86 5.19 35.22
C MET A 138 -18.75 6.44 35.32
N SER A 139 -18.74 7.28 34.28
CA SER A 139 -19.54 8.50 34.21
C SER A 139 -19.66 8.96 32.75
N GLY A 140 -20.75 9.63 32.42
CA GLY A 140 -21.06 10.10 31.06
C GLY A 140 -21.91 9.11 30.26
N ILE A 141 -22.23 9.50 29.03
CA ILE A 141 -23.00 8.72 28.05
C ILE A 141 -22.30 8.86 26.70
N ALA A 142 -22.17 7.76 25.98
CA ALA A 142 -21.61 7.77 24.62
C ALA A 142 -22.26 6.70 23.75
N GLU A 143 -22.23 6.91 22.43
CA GLU A 143 -22.54 5.90 21.44
C GLU A 143 -21.22 5.28 20.93
N ALA A 144 -21.08 3.98 21.04
CA ALA A 144 -19.90 3.26 20.55
C ALA A 144 -20.18 2.55 19.23
N ASN A 145 -19.26 2.64 18.29
CA ASN A 145 -19.28 1.86 17.06
C ASN A 145 -18.44 0.58 17.26
N GLU A 146 -19.13 -0.55 17.36
CA GLU A 146 -18.53 -1.86 17.55
C GLU A 146 -18.46 -2.70 16.26
N ALA A 147 -18.76 -2.09 15.08
CA ALA A 147 -18.82 -2.79 13.79
C ALA A 147 -17.55 -3.55 13.42
N MET A 148 -16.39 -3.08 13.85
CA MET A 148 -15.12 -3.75 13.61
C MET A 148 -14.99 -5.10 14.36
N LEU A 149 -15.71 -5.25 15.45
CA LEU A 149 -15.64 -6.43 16.32
C LEU A 149 -16.81 -7.38 16.07
N THR A 150 -18.01 -6.82 15.92
CA THR A 150 -19.27 -7.59 15.79
C THR A 150 -19.67 -7.80 14.33
N GLY A 151 -19.27 -6.92 13.43
CA GLY A 151 -19.72 -6.87 12.04
C GLY A 151 -21.05 -6.12 11.84
N GLU A 152 -21.70 -5.68 12.92
CA GLU A 152 -22.96 -4.91 12.89
C GLU A 152 -22.64 -3.42 12.86
N SER A 153 -23.31 -2.66 12.00
CA SER A 153 -23.05 -1.23 11.80
C SER A 153 -23.81 -0.32 12.75
N ASP A 154 -24.70 -0.85 13.56
CA ASP A 154 -25.52 -0.07 14.48
C ASP A 154 -24.70 0.46 15.66
N LEU A 155 -24.94 1.71 16.03
CA LEU A 155 -24.30 2.33 17.18
C LEU A 155 -24.90 1.78 18.47
N VAL A 156 -24.06 1.46 19.43
CA VAL A 156 -24.46 0.90 20.74
C VAL A 156 -24.37 2.00 21.79
N LEU A 157 -25.50 2.37 22.39
CA LEU A 157 -25.53 3.30 23.51
C LEU A 157 -24.81 2.68 24.71
N LYS A 158 -23.92 3.42 25.34
CA LYS A 158 -23.14 3.03 26.51
C LYS A 158 -23.42 4.01 27.66
N GLU A 159 -23.93 3.45 28.74
CA GLU A 159 -24.26 4.15 29.98
C GLU A 159 -23.36 3.69 31.13
N VAL A 160 -23.50 4.31 32.28
CA VAL A 160 -22.70 3.96 33.48
C VAL A 160 -22.88 2.50 33.86
N GLY A 161 -21.77 1.75 33.95
CA GLY A 161 -21.72 0.30 34.21
C GLY A 161 -21.56 -0.55 32.96
N ASP A 162 -21.75 -0.01 31.77
CA ASP A 162 -21.59 -0.74 30.53
C ASP A 162 -20.13 -0.98 30.18
N GLU A 163 -19.86 -2.08 29.48
CA GLU A 163 -18.54 -2.44 29.02
C GLU A 163 -18.22 -1.80 27.66
N LEU A 164 -17.06 -1.17 27.58
CA LEU A 164 -16.45 -0.68 26.36
C LEU A 164 -15.42 -1.70 25.88
N LEU A 165 -15.56 -2.12 24.62
CA LEU A 165 -14.66 -3.12 24.02
C LEU A 165 -13.48 -2.48 23.34
N SER A 166 -12.26 -2.94 23.62
CA SER A 166 -11.04 -2.49 22.94
C SER A 166 -11.16 -2.71 21.43
N GLY A 167 -10.71 -1.72 20.65
CA GLY A 167 -10.79 -1.76 19.19
C GLY A 167 -12.07 -1.17 18.60
N SER A 168 -13.11 -0.90 19.40
CA SER A 168 -14.26 -0.10 19.00
C SER A 168 -13.98 1.41 19.17
N TYR A 169 -14.92 2.26 18.79
CA TYR A 169 -14.76 3.72 18.75
C TYR A 169 -15.94 4.43 19.39
N ILE A 170 -15.66 5.56 20.03
CA ILE A 170 -16.71 6.47 20.49
C ILE A 170 -17.21 7.27 19.26
N ALA A 171 -18.43 6.99 18.83
CA ALA A 171 -19.05 7.70 17.71
C ALA A 171 -19.58 9.08 18.13
N SER A 172 -20.20 9.17 19.31
CA SER A 172 -20.72 10.42 19.87
C SER A 172 -20.66 10.40 21.39
N GLY A 173 -20.63 11.58 22.01
CA GLY A 173 -20.58 11.73 23.46
C GLY A 173 -19.19 11.68 24.07
N GLN A 174 -19.14 11.66 25.42
CA GLN A 174 -17.90 11.62 26.20
C GLN A 174 -18.12 10.80 27.46
N VAL A 175 -17.16 9.93 27.81
CA VAL A 175 -17.24 9.06 28.98
C VAL A 175 -15.92 8.99 29.73
N TYR A 176 -16.03 8.87 31.06
CA TYR A 176 -14.95 8.40 31.91
C TYR A 176 -15.04 6.89 32.05
N ALA A 177 -14.00 6.16 31.68
CA ALA A 177 -14.02 4.72 31.68
C ALA A 177 -12.80 4.13 32.41
N ARG A 178 -13.04 3.09 33.24
CA ARG A 178 -11.98 2.42 34.01
C ARG A 178 -11.52 1.15 33.29
N VAL A 179 -10.23 1.03 33.03
CA VAL A 179 -9.60 -0.11 32.38
C VAL A 179 -9.81 -1.39 33.15
N LYS A 180 -10.50 -2.37 32.55
CA LYS A 180 -10.81 -3.71 33.12
C LYS A 180 -9.87 -4.80 32.65
N ARG A 181 -9.35 -4.72 31.44
CA ARG A 181 -8.43 -5.70 30.84
C ARG A 181 -7.32 -4.97 30.12
N VAL A 182 -6.12 -5.57 30.03
CA VAL A 182 -4.96 -4.99 29.36
C VAL A 182 -4.21 -6.04 28.55
N GLY A 183 -3.51 -5.61 27.52
CA GLY A 183 -2.62 -6.43 26.71
C GLY A 183 -3.35 -7.59 26.01
N ALA A 184 -2.85 -8.81 26.14
CA ALA A 184 -3.41 -10.00 25.50
C ALA A 184 -4.85 -10.35 25.97
N ASN A 185 -5.29 -9.79 27.11
CA ASN A 185 -6.61 -10.09 27.67
C ASN A 185 -7.73 -9.21 27.07
N ASN A 186 -7.39 -8.16 26.32
CA ASN A 186 -8.36 -7.34 25.62
C ASN A 186 -9.15 -8.14 24.58
N TYR A 187 -10.41 -7.79 24.39
CA TYR A 187 -11.32 -8.46 23.46
C TYR A 187 -10.77 -8.46 22.02
N ALA A 188 -10.36 -7.32 21.50
CA ALA A 188 -9.79 -7.23 20.16
C ALA A 188 -8.53 -8.10 19.97
N ASN A 189 -7.67 -8.15 20.99
CA ASN A 189 -6.43 -8.94 20.93
C ASN A 189 -6.71 -10.45 20.99
N LYS A 190 -7.72 -10.88 21.76
CA LYS A 190 -8.18 -12.28 21.75
C LYS A 190 -8.72 -12.66 20.38
N LEU A 191 -9.56 -11.81 19.80
CA LEU A 191 -10.11 -12.04 18.45
C LEU A 191 -9.01 -12.13 17.39
N MET A 192 -7.99 -11.27 17.47
CA MET A 192 -6.80 -11.34 16.59
C MET A 192 -5.98 -12.62 16.78
N MET A 193 -5.87 -13.11 18.01
CA MET A 193 -5.15 -14.36 18.30
C MET A 193 -5.89 -15.60 17.78
N GLU A 194 -7.22 -15.58 17.81
CA GLU A 194 -8.07 -16.64 17.26
C GLU A 194 -8.10 -16.60 15.73
N ALA A 195 -8.10 -15.43 15.15
CA ALA A 195 -8.09 -15.21 13.70
C ALA A 195 -6.70 -15.40 13.08
N LYS A 196 -5.97 -16.44 13.41
CA LYS A 196 -4.59 -16.79 12.97
C LYS A 196 -4.36 -16.88 11.44
N THR A 197 -5.17 -16.27 10.63
CA THR A 197 -4.96 -16.20 9.19
C THR A 197 -4.11 -14.96 8.86
N LEU A 198 -2.83 -15.21 8.67
CA LEU A 198 -1.97 -14.28 7.91
C LEU A 198 -2.70 -13.92 6.62
N LYS A 199 -3.04 -12.63 6.45
CA LYS A 199 -3.49 -12.15 5.14
C LYS A 199 -2.44 -12.56 4.11
N PRO A 200 -2.81 -13.18 2.99
CA PRO A 200 -1.85 -13.55 1.97
C PRO A 200 -1.16 -12.28 1.45
N ILE A 201 0.13 -12.40 1.15
CA ILE A 201 0.92 -11.33 0.53
C ILE A 201 0.22 -10.91 -0.78
N ASN A 202 -0.33 -9.71 -0.84
CA ASN A 202 -1.09 -9.21 -1.99
C ASN A 202 -0.21 -8.68 -3.14
N SER A 203 1.07 -9.05 -3.22
CA SER A 203 1.92 -8.72 -4.35
C SER A 203 1.78 -9.75 -5.48
N ARG A 204 1.21 -9.35 -6.60
CA ARG A 204 1.11 -10.21 -7.80
C ARG A 204 2.48 -10.53 -8.40
N ILE A 205 3.43 -9.58 -8.32
CA ILE A 205 4.80 -9.79 -8.81
C ILE A 205 5.47 -10.87 -7.97
N LEU A 206 5.50 -10.71 -6.64
CA LEU A 206 6.14 -11.68 -5.77
C LEU A 206 5.44 -13.05 -5.77
N TYR A 207 4.12 -13.07 -5.88
CA TYR A 207 3.37 -14.32 -6.04
C TYR A 207 3.80 -15.08 -7.31
N ASN A 208 3.88 -14.37 -8.45
CA ASN A 208 4.33 -14.96 -9.73
C ASN A 208 5.79 -15.42 -9.65
N LEU A 209 6.67 -14.64 -9.04
CA LEU A 209 8.05 -15.01 -8.82
C LEU A 209 8.20 -16.21 -7.88
N ALA A 210 7.41 -16.27 -6.82
CA ALA A 210 7.37 -17.39 -5.89
C ALA A 210 6.87 -18.67 -6.58
N LYS A 211 5.88 -18.56 -7.49
CA LYS A 211 5.39 -19.69 -8.29
C LYS A 211 6.47 -20.24 -9.20
N ILE A 212 7.21 -19.38 -9.91
CA ILE A 212 8.36 -19.80 -10.73
C ILE A 212 9.42 -20.44 -9.84
N SER A 213 9.78 -19.78 -8.75
CA SER A 213 10.78 -20.25 -7.81
C SER A 213 10.45 -21.63 -7.22
N SER A 214 9.19 -21.84 -6.87
CA SER A 214 8.71 -23.15 -6.38
C SER A 214 8.76 -24.23 -7.46
N PHE A 215 8.36 -23.90 -8.68
CA PHE A 215 8.42 -24.81 -9.82
C PHE A 215 9.87 -25.19 -10.15
N THR A 216 10.74 -24.19 -10.36
CA THR A 216 12.15 -24.42 -10.65
C THR A 216 12.85 -25.16 -9.50
N GLY A 217 12.57 -24.81 -8.24
CA GLY A 217 13.15 -25.46 -7.07
C GLY A 217 12.84 -26.96 -6.98
N LYS A 218 11.64 -27.39 -7.40
CA LYS A 218 11.26 -28.81 -7.43
C LYS A 218 11.99 -29.59 -8.52
N ILE A 219 12.30 -28.94 -9.64
CA ILE A 219 12.90 -29.58 -10.81
C ILE A 219 14.44 -29.56 -10.75
N ILE A 220 15.03 -28.53 -10.16
CA ILE A 220 16.48 -28.33 -10.11
C ILE A 220 17.21 -29.51 -9.46
N ILE A 221 16.70 -30.05 -8.34
CA ILE A 221 17.36 -31.14 -7.63
C ILE A 221 17.45 -32.44 -8.50
N PRO A 222 16.32 -32.93 -9.05
CA PRO A 222 16.37 -34.09 -9.95
C PRO A 222 17.29 -33.88 -11.17
N PHE A 223 17.22 -32.68 -11.80
CA PHE A 223 18.06 -32.34 -12.94
C PHE A 223 19.55 -32.29 -12.56
N GLY A 224 19.89 -31.71 -11.42
CA GLY A 224 21.26 -31.66 -10.93
C GLY A 224 21.85 -33.03 -10.70
N LEU A 225 21.09 -33.90 -10.06
CA LEU A 225 21.51 -35.31 -9.88
C LEU A 225 21.63 -36.03 -11.21
N ALA A 226 20.67 -35.87 -12.12
CA ALA A 226 20.72 -36.48 -13.45
C ALA A 226 21.95 -36.01 -14.24
N LEU A 227 22.26 -34.71 -14.26
CA LEU A 227 23.45 -34.18 -14.92
C LEU A 227 24.76 -34.65 -14.26
N PHE A 228 24.80 -34.75 -12.93
CA PHE A 228 25.96 -35.24 -12.22
C PHE A 228 26.25 -36.70 -12.55
N PHE A 229 25.25 -37.57 -12.44
CA PHE A 229 25.43 -39.00 -12.76
C PHE A 229 25.67 -39.24 -14.26
N GLU A 230 25.03 -38.43 -15.12
CA GLU A 230 25.28 -38.46 -16.57
C GLU A 230 26.74 -38.11 -16.88
N ALA A 231 27.28 -37.04 -16.29
CA ALA A 231 28.68 -36.64 -16.47
C ALA A 231 29.66 -37.69 -15.92
N LEU A 232 29.37 -38.24 -14.73
CA LEU A 232 30.24 -39.18 -14.06
C LEU A 232 30.22 -40.60 -14.69
N LEU A 233 29.00 -41.13 -14.94
CA LEU A 233 28.82 -42.55 -15.31
C LEU A 233 28.76 -42.79 -16.83
N ILE A 234 28.19 -41.83 -17.60
CA ILE A 234 28.04 -42.00 -19.04
C ILE A 234 29.20 -41.35 -19.79
N LYS A 235 29.55 -40.10 -19.42
CA LYS A 235 30.66 -39.37 -20.06
C LYS A 235 32.03 -39.70 -19.45
N MET A 236 32.07 -40.44 -18.36
CA MET A 236 33.29 -40.82 -17.66
C MET A 236 34.21 -39.66 -17.29
N LEU A 237 33.61 -38.51 -16.95
CA LEU A 237 34.36 -37.33 -16.53
C LEU A 237 34.90 -37.50 -15.11
N PRO A 238 36.04 -36.85 -14.78
CA PRO A 238 36.50 -36.75 -13.39
C PRO A 238 35.43 -36.20 -12.48
N ILE A 239 35.40 -36.60 -11.21
CA ILE A 239 34.42 -36.12 -10.22
C ILE A 239 34.40 -34.60 -10.15
N LYS A 240 35.56 -33.95 -10.19
CA LYS A 240 35.69 -32.50 -10.20
C LYS A 240 34.90 -31.86 -11.33
N ASP A 241 35.11 -32.33 -12.57
CA ASP A 241 34.47 -31.77 -13.75
C ASP A 241 32.95 -32.08 -13.77
N SER A 242 32.55 -33.24 -13.26
CA SER A 242 31.15 -33.63 -13.11
C SER A 242 30.41 -32.69 -12.13
N VAL A 243 31.05 -32.36 -10.99
CA VAL A 243 30.50 -31.40 -10.01
C VAL A 243 30.44 -29.98 -10.59
N VAL A 244 31.49 -29.53 -11.28
CA VAL A 244 31.55 -28.20 -11.88
C VAL A 244 30.47 -28.05 -12.96
N ASN A 245 30.31 -29.00 -13.87
CA ASN A 245 29.34 -28.96 -14.96
C ASN A 245 27.90 -28.99 -14.43
N SER A 246 27.54 -29.89 -13.52
CA SER A 246 26.23 -29.95 -12.92
C SER A 246 25.92 -28.70 -12.09
N SER A 247 26.88 -28.20 -11.32
CA SER A 247 26.74 -26.94 -10.56
C SER A 247 26.45 -25.76 -11.47
N THR A 248 27.10 -25.66 -12.64
CA THR A 248 26.89 -24.56 -13.58
C THR A 248 25.47 -24.54 -14.14
N ALA A 249 25.00 -25.73 -14.58
CA ALA A 249 23.63 -25.86 -15.06
C ALA A 249 22.61 -25.44 -13.99
N LEU A 250 22.80 -25.90 -12.74
CA LEU A 250 21.94 -25.53 -11.62
C LEU A 250 21.96 -24.01 -11.31
N LEU A 251 23.16 -23.43 -11.31
CA LEU A 251 23.32 -21.99 -11.10
C LEU A 251 22.63 -21.16 -12.19
N GLY A 252 22.63 -21.63 -13.42
CA GLY A 252 21.96 -21.01 -14.56
C GLY A 252 20.43 -21.10 -14.48
N MET A 253 19.88 -22.19 -13.96
CA MET A 253 18.43 -22.39 -13.85
C MET A 253 17.75 -21.49 -12.81
N LEU A 254 18.50 -20.82 -11.94
CA LEU A 254 17.98 -20.01 -10.83
C LEU A 254 17.84 -18.53 -11.22
N PRO A 255 16.61 -17.95 -11.27
CA PRO A 255 16.42 -16.52 -11.52
C PRO A 255 16.68 -15.70 -10.24
N LYS A 256 17.94 -15.58 -9.81
CA LYS A 256 18.36 -15.09 -8.49
C LYS A 256 18.11 -13.59 -8.26
N GLY A 257 18.31 -12.76 -9.27
CA GLY A 257 18.40 -11.31 -9.12
C GLY A 257 17.05 -10.60 -9.05
N ILE A 258 16.04 -11.10 -9.76
CA ILE A 258 14.76 -10.38 -9.95
C ILE A 258 13.98 -10.19 -8.65
N ALA A 259 13.95 -11.18 -7.76
CA ALA A 259 13.26 -11.07 -6.47
C ALA A 259 13.91 -10.02 -5.56
N LEU A 260 15.24 -10.00 -5.50
CA LEU A 260 16.00 -9.00 -4.74
C LEU A 260 15.75 -7.60 -5.30
N LEU A 261 15.82 -7.41 -6.62
CA LEU A 261 15.57 -6.11 -7.25
C LEU A 261 14.14 -5.62 -7.02
N THR A 262 13.16 -6.53 -7.06
CA THR A 262 11.75 -6.20 -6.77
C THR A 262 11.60 -5.66 -5.35
N VAL A 263 12.11 -6.40 -4.36
CA VAL A 263 12.03 -5.97 -2.95
C VAL A 263 12.80 -4.66 -2.73
N THR A 264 14.01 -4.53 -3.28
CA THR A 264 14.83 -3.31 -3.16
C THR A 264 14.13 -2.11 -3.80
N SER A 265 13.49 -2.29 -4.95
CA SER A 265 12.74 -1.23 -5.63
C SER A 265 11.52 -0.78 -4.85
N LEU A 266 10.73 -1.72 -4.30
CA LEU A 266 9.59 -1.42 -3.44
C LEU A 266 10.04 -0.69 -2.16
N LEU A 267 11.08 -1.18 -1.50
CA LEU A 267 11.61 -0.53 -0.29
C LEU A 267 12.13 0.88 -0.57
N THR A 268 12.76 1.09 -1.73
CA THR A 268 13.20 2.43 -2.15
C THR A 268 12.02 3.36 -2.40
N ALA A 269 10.93 2.86 -3.00
CA ALA A 269 9.70 3.62 -3.16
C ALA A 269 9.10 4.01 -1.81
N VAL A 270 9.01 3.07 -0.87
CA VAL A 270 8.52 3.33 0.51
C VAL A 270 9.38 4.39 1.21
N ILE A 271 10.71 4.32 1.08
CA ILE A 271 11.62 5.33 1.67
C ILE A 271 11.39 6.71 1.05
N LYS A 272 11.25 6.80 -0.27
CA LYS A 272 10.98 8.08 -0.96
C LYS A 272 9.63 8.67 -0.56
N LEU A 273 8.59 7.85 -0.51
CA LEU A 273 7.27 8.27 -0.06
C LEU A 273 7.30 8.71 1.40
N GLY A 274 8.03 7.98 2.26
CA GLY A 274 8.22 8.37 3.66
C GLY A 274 8.91 9.73 3.84
N MET A 275 9.88 10.08 2.97
CA MET A 275 10.50 11.42 2.97
C MET A 275 9.50 12.53 2.60
N ARG A 276 8.43 12.22 1.88
CA ARG A 276 7.30 13.10 1.57
C ARG A 276 6.18 13.05 2.62
N LYS A 277 6.43 12.43 3.77
CA LYS A 277 5.44 12.23 4.83
C LYS A 277 4.25 11.35 4.41
N VAL A 278 4.44 10.46 3.48
CA VAL A 278 3.48 9.40 3.14
C VAL A 278 3.89 8.13 3.87
N LEU A 279 3.09 7.70 4.83
CA LEU A 279 3.30 6.48 5.58
C LEU A 279 2.69 5.31 4.81
N VAL A 280 3.51 4.42 4.31
CA VAL A 280 3.09 3.15 3.70
C VAL A 280 3.15 2.07 4.77
N GLN A 281 2.01 1.61 5.24
CA GLN A 281 1.93 0.59 6.31
C GLN A 281 2.26 -0.81 5.77
N GLU A 282 1.81 -1.11 4.55
CA GLU A 282 2.12 -2.35 3.86
C GLU A 282 2.91 -2.06 2.57
N MET A 283 4.15 -2.52 2.49
CA MET A 283 5.06 -2.28 1.36
C MET A 283 4.43 -2.61 -0.01
N TYR A 284 3.59 -3.63 -0.07
CA TYR A 284 2.98 -4.10 -1.32
C TYR A 284 1.81 -3.25 -1.80
N SER A 285 1.29 -2.37 -0.96
CA SER A 285 0.22 -1.44 -1.33
C SER A 285 0.66 -0.48 -2.43
N VAL A 286 1.97 -0.16 -2.49
CA VAL A 286 2.56 0.63 -3.59
C VAL A 286 2.44 -0.09 -4.93
N GLU A 287 2.64 -1.42 -4.97
CA GLU A 287 2.40 -2.23 -6.18
C GLU A 287 0.92 -2.29 -6.55
N THR A 288 0.06 -2.46 -5.55
CA THR A 288 -1.39 -2.53 -5.75
C THR A 288 -1.92 -1.23 -6.32
N LEU A 289 -1.51 -0.09 -5.74
CA LEU A 289 -1.93 1.23 -6.24
C LEU A 289 -1.48 1.49 -7.68
N ALA A 290 -0.30 0.99 -8.07
CA ALA A 290 0.18 1.10 -9.45
C ALA A 290 -0.79 0.48 -10.49
N ARG A 291 -1.58 -0.51 -10.06
CA ARG A 291 -2.53 -1.27 -10.88
C ARG A 291 -3.97 -0.79 -10.76
N VAL A 292 -4.22 0.16 -9.84
CA VAL A 292 -5.56 0.70 -9.63
C VAL A 292 -6.07 1.30 -10.94
N ASP A 293 -7.23 0.84 -11.34
CA ASP A 293 -7.98 1.35 -12.48
C ASP A 293 -9.25 2.10 -12.06
N THR A 294 -9.69 1.95 -10.80
CA THR A 294 -10.84 2.65 -10.24
C THR A 294 -10.52 3.20 -8.85
N LEU A 295 -10.60 4.51 -8.67
CA LEU A 295 -10.39 5.20 -7.39
C LEU A 295 -11.71 5.78 -6.89
N CYS A 296 -12.20 5.24 -5.79
CA CYS A 296 -13.37 5.72 -5.08
C CYS A 296 -12.95 6.77 -4.05
N LEU A 297 -13.44 7.98 -4.20
CA LEU A 297 -13.10 9.13 -3.38
C LEU A 297 -14.24 9.43 -2.41
N ASP A 298 -13.97 9.48 -1.11
CA ASP A 298 -14.86 10.19 -0.22
C ASP A 298 -14.75 11.70 -0.48
N LYS A 299 -15.83 12.45 -0.30
CA LYS A 299 -15.86 13.90 -0.55
C LYS A 299 -15.10 14.64 0.55
N THR A 300 -15.53 14.41 1.81
CA THR A 300 -15.09 15.15 2.99
C THR A 300 -13.66 14.76 3.37
N GLY A 301 -12.83 15.75 3.72
CA GLY A 301 -11.44 15.48 4.11
C GLY A 301 -10.53 15.01 2.97
N THR A 302 -11.08 14.63 1.80
CA THR A 302 -10.29 14.19 0.62
C THR A 302 -10.28 15.26 -0.47
N ILE A 303 -11.40 15.50 -1.15
CA ILE A 303 -11.55 16.56 -2.17
C ILE A 303 -11.65 17.93 -1.48
N THR A 304 -12.33 17.96 -0.34
CA THR A 304 -12.43 19.12 0.51
C THR A 304 -11.44 19.05 1.68
N GLN A 305 -11.27 20.18 2.39
CA GLN A 305 -10.30 20.24 3.49
C GLN A 305 -10.76 19.51 4.75
N GLY A 306 -12.06 19.19 4.89
CA GLY A 306 -12.65 18.67 6.12
C GLY A 306 -12.69 19.71 7.25
N LYS A 307 -12.31 20.95 6.96
CA LYS A 307 -12.30 22.09 7.88
C LYS A 307 -13.45 23.00 7.56
N MET A 308 -14.56 22.78 8.24
CA MET A 308 -15.74 23.61 8.07
C MET A 308 -15.46 25.08 8.40
N THR A 309 -16.00 25.99 7.61
CA THR A 309 -15.92 27.40 7.82
C THR A 309 -17.33 28.01 7.69
N VAL A 310 -17.67 28.98 8.57
CA VAL A 310 -18.90 29.75 8.42
C VAL A 310 -18.70 30.72 7.26
N GLU A 311 -19.52 30.58 6.22
CA GLU A 311 -19.52 31.43 5.02
C GLU A 311 -20.37 32.68 5.21
N ALA A 312 -21.61 32.49 5.73
CA ALA A 312 -22.55 33.57 5.92
C ALA A 312 -23.50 33.30 7.09
N LEU A 313 -24.01 34.37 7.66
CA LEU A 313 -25.08 34.40 8.66
C LEU A 313 -26.23 35.23 8.10
N HIS A 314 -27.39 34.61 7.91
CA HIS A 314 -28.58 35.26 7.38
C HIS A 314 -29.62 35.39 8.50
N SER A 315 -29.99 36.64 8.91
CA SER A 315 -31.08 36.86 9.87
C SER A 315 -32.42 36.46 9.25
N LEU A 316 -33.24 35.76 10.02
CA LEU A 316 -34.63 35.40 9.68
C LEU A 316 -35.63 36.19 10.50
N SER A 317 -35.20 36.87 11.57
CA SER A 317 -36.08 37.57 12.51
C SER A 317 -35.83 39.09 12.49
N ASP A 318 -36.90 39.86 12.49
CA ASP A 318 -36.82 41.31 12.66
C ASP A 318 -36.64 41.74 14.13
N HIS A 319 -36.80 40.78 15.08
CA HIS A 319 -36.69 41.04 16.52
C HIS A 319 -35.26 40.96 17.03
N PHE A 320 -34.36 40.24 16.36
CA PHE A 320 -32.99 40.07 16.76
C PHE A 320 -32.03 40.70 15.74
N SER A 321 -31.24 41.67 16.19
CA SER A 321 -30.18 42.21 15.33
C SER A 321 -29.10 41.16 15.04
N GLU A 322 -28.39 41.28 13.93
CA GLU A 322 -27.32 40.37 13.57
C GLU A 322 -26.25 40.28 14.67
N GLN A 323 -25.92 41.41 15.33
CA GLN A 323 -25.00 41.43 16.48
C GLN A 323 -25.56 40.62 17.66
N THR A 324 -26.87 40.72 17.94
CA THR A 324 -27.51 39.92 19.00
C THR A 324 -27.44 38.44 18.68
N ILE A 325 -27.68 38.06 17.44
CA ILE A 325 -27.57 36.65 16.96
C ILE A 325 -26.15 36.12 17.14
N GLN A 326 -25.13 36.87 16.77
CA GLN A 326 -23.73 36.53 16.97
C GLN A 326 -23.37 36.32 18.44
N VAL A 327 -23.88 37.18 19.32
CA VAL A 327 -23.70 37.07 20.78
C VAL A 327 -24.40 35.82 21.36
N ILE A 328 -25.60 35.50 20.85
CA ILE A 328 -26.31 34.25 21.23
C ILE A 328 -25.54 33.03 20.78
N LEU A 329 -24.99 33.04 19.58
CA LEU A 329 -24.12 31.94 19.08
C LEU A 329 -22.85 31.81 19.92
N SER A 330 -22.26 32.94 20.35
CA SER A 330 -21.09 32.90 21.25
C SER A 330 -21.44 32.22 22.56
N ALA A 331 -22.55 32.61 23.19
CA ALA A 331 -23.04 32.00 24.42
C ALA A 331 -23.29 30.50 24.26
N TYR A 332 -23.98 30.12 23.17
CA TYR A 332 -24.22 28.70 22.86
C TYR A 332 -22.92 27.92 22.72
N MET A 333 -21.93 28.42 21.98
CA MET A 333 -20.67 27.75 21.74
C MET A 333 -19.76 27.70 22.97
N GLN A 334 -19.85 28.65 23.87
CA GLN A 334 -19.06 28.66 25.12
C GLN A 334 -19.51 27.55 26.08
N TYR A 335 -20.80 27.27 26.16
CA TYR A 335 -21.34 26.22 27.05
C TYR A 335 -21.55 24.87 26.36
N SER A 336 -21.49 24.80 25.02
CA SER A 336 -21.58 23.56 24.28
C SER A 336 -20.27 22.77 24.37
N GLU A 337 -20.37 21.49 24.72
CA GLU A 337 -19.24 20.55 24.72
C GLU A 337 -19.03 19.87 23.36
N ASP A 338 -19.81 20.22 22.34
CA ASP A 338 -19.68 19.64 20.99
C ASP A 338 -18.33 19.96 20.37
N THR A 339 -17.63 18.91 19.96
CA THR A 339 -16.29 18.99 19.33
C THR A 339 -16.29 18.66 17.84
N ASN A 340 -17.47 18.43 17.25
CA ASN A 340 -17.58 18.12 15.82
C ASN A 340 -17.13 19.31 14.94
N PRO A 341 -16.72 19.07 13.66
CA PRO A 341 -16.19 20.12 12.78
C PRO A 341 -17.13 21.31 12.59
N THR A 342 -18.45 21.08 12.60
CA THR A 342 -19.48 22.13 12.47
C THR A 342 -19.51 23.05 13.69
N ALA A 343 -19.50 22.50 14.90
CA ALA A 343 -19.43 23.27 16.15
C ALA A 343 -18.10 24.03 16.25
N GLN A 344 -16.99 23.42 15.83
CA GLN A 344 -15.69 24.11 15.79
C GLN A 344 -15.68 25.30 14.84
N ALA A 345 -16.33 25.19 13.67
CA ALA A 345 -16.46 26.29 12.71
C ALA A 345 -17.22 27.47 13.32
N ILE A 346 -18.36 27.20 13.96
CA ILE A 346 -19.19 28.24 14.61
C ILE A 346 -18.43 28.82 15.80
N ARG A 347 -17.77 28.00 16.62
CA ARG A 347 -16.97 28.47 17.77
C ARG A 347 -15.82 29.36 17.31
N LYS A 348 -15.13 29.01 16.19
CA LYS A 348 -14.07 29.83 15.62
C LYS A 348 -14.60 31.20 15.11
N ALA A 349 -15.80 31.20 14.53
CA ALA A 349 -16.38 32.42 13.97
C ALA A 349 -16.93 33.36 15.05
N TYR A 350 -17.56 32.82 16.09
CA TYR A 350 -18.34 33.60 17.05
C TYR A 350 -18.02 33.35 18.52
N GLY A 351 -17.25 32.34 18.88
CA GLY A 351 -17.07 31.84 20.26
C GLY A 351 -16.31 32.79 21.22
N GLU A 352 -15.68 33.84 20.71
CA GLU A 352 -14.90 34.81 21.52
C GLU A 352 -15.63 36.11 21.85
N LEU A 353 -16.92 36.25 21.50
CA LEU A 353 -17.67 37.46 21.79
C LEU A 353 -18.12 37.48 23.25
N GLU A 354 -17.97 38.64 23.91
CA GLU A 354 -18.43 38.81 25.28
C GLU A 354 -19.97 38.79 25.36
N HIS A 355 -20.50 38.06 26.35
CA HIS A 355 -21.92 37.95 26.62
C HIS A 355 -22.22 37.85 28.12
N ALA A 356 -23.46 38.25 28.50
CA ALA A 356 -23.95 38.18 29.87
C ALA A 356 -24.87 36.96 30.12
N TYR A 357 -25.05 36.08 29.16
CA TYR A 357 -25.91 34.91 29.28
C TYR A 357 -25.24 33.81 30.08
N THR A 358 -26.01 33.09 30.91
CA THR A 358 -25.60 31.86 31.60
C THR A 358 -26.47 30.71 31.14
N ALA A 359 -25.89 29.55 30.93
CA ALA A 359 -26.64 28.36 30.55
C ALA A 359 -27.16 27.63 31.79
N GLU A 360 -28.44 27.31 31.80
CA GLU A 360 -29.12 26.62 32.92
C GLU A 360 -29.43 25.16 32.58
N ASN A 361 -29.85 24.88 31.35
CA ASN A 361 -30.15 23.53 30.84
C ASN A 361 -29.52 23.33 29.46
N ILE A 362 -28.79 22.23 29.27
CA ILE A 362 -28.12 21.91 28.01
C ILE A 362 -28.62 20.55 27.52
N ILE A 363 -29.12 20.53 26.29
CA ILE A 363 -29.47 19.33 25.56
C ILE A 363 -28.44 19.18 24.43
N PRO A 364 -27.46 18.26 24.54
CA PRO A 364 -26.44 18.08 23.52
C PRO A 364 -27.04 17.76 22.15
N PHE A 365 -26.31 18.05 21.08
CA PHE A 365 -26.71 17.66 19.72
C PHE A 365 -26.75 16.10 19.62
N SER A 366 -27.76 15.58 18.92
CA SER A 366 -27.84 14.17 18.54
C SER A 366 -28.10 14.04 17.06
N SER A 367 -27.40 13.07 16.43
CA SER A 367 -27.55 12.77 15.00
C SER A 367 -28.98 12.30 14.64
N ASP A 368 -29.66 11.62 15.56
CA ASP A 368 -31.05 11.18 15.36
C ASP A 368 -32.06 12.32 15.42
N ARG A 369 -31.88 13.19 16.39
CA ARG A 369 -32.74 14.40 16.53
C ARG A 369 -32.38 15.50 15.54
N LYS A 370 -31.12 15.55 15.09
CA LYS A 370 -30.55 16.58 14.22
C LYS A 370 -30.61 17.99 14.81
N TRP A 371 -30.74 18.13 16.11
CA TRP A 371 -30.71 19.40 16.84
C TRP A 371 -30.18 19.22 18.26
N GLY A 372 -29.64 20.31 18.80
CA GLY A 372 -29.33 20.50 20.21
C GLY A 372 -30.02 21.78 20.71
N ALA A 373 -30.17 21.93 22.05
CA ALA A 373 -30.80 23.12 22.65
C ALA A 373 -30.10 23.52 23.94
N MET A 374 -30.27 24.80 24.29
CA MET A 374 -29.71 25.37 25.49
C MET A 374 -30.61 26.46 26.05
N HIS A 375 -30.94 26.39 27.33
CA HIS A 375 -31.67 27.47 27.99
C HIS A 375 -30.69 28.53 28.48
N LEU A 376 -30.83 29.77 27.97
CA LEU A 376 -30.00 30.92 28.31
C LEU A 376 -30.78 31.88 29.22
N SER A 377 -30.16 32.28 30.32
CA SER A 377 -30.75 33.22 31.27
C SER A 377 -31.22 34.50 30.58
N ASN A 378 -32.41 34.98 30.95
CA ASN A 378 -33.04 36.19 30.40
C ASN A 378 -33.33 36.19 28.89
N LEU A 379 -33.14 35.08 28.20
CA LEU A 379 -33.41 34.94 26.75
C LEU A 379 -34.51 33.90 26.48
N GLY A 380 -34.40 32.71 27.09
CA GLY A 380 -35.23 31.56 26.81
C GLY A 380 -34.40 30.42 26.23
N THR A 381 -35.02 29.47 25.55
CA THR A 381 -34.35 28.31 24.98
C THR A 381 -33.96 28.57 23.54
N VAL A 382 -32.70 28.33 23.25
CA VAL A 382 -32.08 28.44 21.91
C VAL A 382 -31.83 27.05 21.37
N PHE A 383 -32.18 26.83 20.11
CA PHE A 383 -31.99 25.57 19.37
C PHE A 383 -31.04 25.80 18.24
N LEU A 384 -30.14 24.84 18.03
CA LEU A 384 -29.25 24.81 16.89
C LEU A 384 -29.36 23.44 16.19
N GLY A 385 -29.74 23.45 14.91
CA GLY A 385 -29.95 22.18 14.22
C GLY A 385 -30.29 22.29 12.74
N ALA A 386 -30.73 21.18 12.17
CA ALA A 386 -31.08 21.09 10.75
C ALA A 386 -32.36 21.86 10.42
N PRO A 387 -32.41 22.53 9.26
CA PRO A 387 -33.59 23.33 8.84
C PRO A 387 -34.90 22.52 8.85
N GLU A 388 -34.85 21.29 8.36
CA GLU A 388 -36.03 20.41 8.26
C GLU A 388 -36.65 20.04 9.62
N MET A 389 -35.89 20.22 10.71
CA MET A 389 -36.36 19.94 12.07
C MET A 389 -36.86 21.20 12.76
N LEU A 390 -36.22 22.34 12.53
CA LEU A 390 -36.45 23.57 13.28
C LEU A 390 -37.35 24.57 12.55
N LEU A 391 -37.59 24.41 11.26
CA LEU A 391 -38.45 25.31 10.46
C LEU A 391 -39.64 24.55 9.90
N LYS A 392 -40.80 25.22 9.85
CA LYS A 392 -42.03 24.71 9.22
C LYS A 392 -41.96 24.76 7.69
N GLU A 393 -41.33 25.82 7.17
CA GLU A 393 -41.06 26.00 5.73
C GLU A 393 -39.62 26.50 5.56
N ASN A 394 -38.95 26.08 4.50
CA ASN A 394 -37.60 26.51 4.23
C ASN A 394 -37.57 27.89 3.59
N PRO A 395 -36.98 28.91 4.25
CA PRO A 395 -36.75 30.23 3.66
C PRO A 395 -35.89 30.15 2.40
N THR A 396 -36.02 31.18 1.54
CA THR A 396 -35.20 31.27 0.29
C THR A 396 -33.70 31.15 0.58
N ALA A 397 -33.21 31.73 1.68
CA ALA A 397 -31.82 31.65 2.11
C ALA A 397 -31.35 30.19 2.33
N VAL A 398 -32.21 29.34 2.91
CA VAL A 398 -31.87 27.89 3.10
C VAL A 398 -31.78 27.18 1.75
N VAL A 399 -32.76 27.42 0.86
CA VAL A 399 -32.83 26.78 -0.46
C VAL A 399 -31.62 27.17 -1.32
N GLU A 400 -31.29 28.46 -1.34
CA GLU A 400 -30.14 28.98 -2.10
C GLU A 400 -28.81 28.48 -1.55
N ALA A 401 -28.61 28.46 -0.24
CA ALA A 401 -27.40 27.96 0.39
C ALA A 401 -27.20 26.44 0.13
N GLN A 402 -28.29 25.66 0.26
CA GLN A 402 -28.26 24.24 -0.09
C GLN A 402 -27.98 23.99 -1.58
N ALA A 403 -28.52 24.84 -2.47
CA ALA A 403 -28.23 24.76 -3.91
C ALA A 403 -26.78 25.10 -4.22
N ARG A 404 -26.11 25.94 -3.43
CA ARG A 404 -24.66 26.22 -3.51
C ARG A 404 -23.79 25.10 -2.90
N GLY A 405 -24.41 24.05 -2.36
CA GLY A 405 -23.67 22.93 -1.75
C GLY A 405 -23.26 23.19 -0.30
N SER A 406 -23.70 24.27 0.31
CA SER A 406 -23.38 24.59 1.70
C SER A 406 -24.17 23.72 2.68
N ARG A 407 -23.55 23.38 3.81
CA ARG A 407 -24.26 22.82 4.96
C ARG A 407 -24.99 23.97 5.67
N VAL A 408 -26.27 23.80 5.88
CA VAL A 408 -27.11 24.82 6.50
C VAL A 408 -27.56 24.39 7.88
N LEU A 409 -27.34 25.24 8.86
CA LEU A 409 -27.92 25.12 10.20
C LEU A 409 -28.86 26.30 10.46
N VAL A 410 -29.83 26.06 11.31
CA VAL A 410 -30.77 27.07 11.77
C VAL A 410 -30.55 27.27 13.26
N LEU A 411 -30.47 28.53 13.65
CA LEU A 411 -30.62 28.97 15.02
C LEU A 411 -32.08 29.35 15.21
N ALA A 412 -32.74 28.73 16.18
CA ALA A 412 -34.14 29.04 16.53
C ALA A 412 -34.27 29.33 18.01
N HIS A 413 -35.33 30.04 18.39
CA HIS A 413 -35.60 30.50 19.74
C HIS A 413 -37.02 30.15 20.17
N SER A 414 -37.20 29.88 21.46
CA SER A 414 -38.49 29.81 22.14
C SER A 414 -38.39 30.35 23.57
N SER A 415 -39.41 31.03 24.01
CA SER A 415 -39.53 31.49 25.40
C SER A 415 -39.82 30.36 26.40
N GLU A 416 -40.16 29.17 25.92
CA GLU A 416 -40.50 28.01 26.77
C GLU A 416 -39.24 27.30 27.26
N LEU A 417 -39.31 26.82 28.53
CA LEU A 417 -38.33 25.90 29.10
C LEU A 417 -38.60 24.48 28.59
N ILE A 418 -37.59 23.83 28.00
CA ILE A 418 -37.69 22.43 27.60
C ILE A 418 -37.41 21.53 28.78
N SER A 419 -38.27 20.53 28.98
CA SER A 419 -38.03 19.43 29.89
C SER A 419 -36.96 18.49 29.30
N MET A 420 -35.91 18.18 30.07
CA MET A 420 -34.91 17.18 29.70
C MET A 420 -35.49 15.76 29.59
N GLN A 421 -36.74 15.53 30.07
CA GLN A 421 -37.41 14.23 29.99
C GLN A 421 -38.29 14.11 28.74
N GLU A 422 -38.83 15.23 28.23
CA GLU A 422 -39.62 15.25 27.00
C GLU A 422 -38.88 16.07 25.93
N LEU A 423 -38.05 15.41 25.14
CA LEU A 423 -37.22 16.00 24.08
C LEU A 423 -38.07 16.35 22.84
N LYS A 424 -39.14 17.15 23.04
CA LYS A 424 -40.04 17.63 21.97
C LYS A 424 -39.79 19.09 21.68
N LEU A 425 -39.89 19.47 20.40
CA LEU A 425 -39.80 20.84 19.98
C LEU A 425 -41.07 21.61 20.41
N PRO A 426 -40.95 22.86 20.92
CA PRO A 426 -42.08 23.69 21.28
C PRO A 426 -42.87 24.14 20.04
N GLU A 427 -44.18 24.37 20.21
CA GLU A 427 -45.05 24.79 19.10
C GLU A 427 -44.76 26.23 18.62
N ASN A 428 -44.24 27.08 19.52
CA ASN A 428 -43.90 28.48 19.29
C ASN A 428 -42.43 28.68 18.94
N LEU A 429 -41.80 27.72 18.28
CA LEU A 429 -40.41 27.83 17.83
C LEU A 429 -40.28 28.81 16.66
N GLU A 430 -39.44 29.85 16.84
CA GLU A 430 -39.13 30.86 15.84
C GLU A 430 -37.70 30.70 15.32
N GLY A 431 -37.52 30.53 13.99
CA GLY A 431 -36.20 30.56 13.37
C GLY A 431 -35.66 31.99 13.37
N ILE A 432 -34.49 32.21 13.99
CA ILE A 432 -33.90 33.55 14.10
C ILE A 432 -32.74 33.79 13.15
N ALA A 433 -32.01 32.73 12.76
CA ALA A 433 -30.93 32.84 11.77
C ALA A 433 -30.68 31.56 11.03
N VAL A 434 -30.13 31.70 9.83
CA VAL A 434 -29.54 30.63 9.01
C VAL A 434 -28.03 30.81 9.01
N ILE A 435 -27.32 29.76 9.34
CA ILE A 435 -25.85 29.69 9.34
C ILE A 435 -25.44 28.85 8.15
N GLU A 436 -24.77 29.48 7.20
CA GLU A 436 -24.20 28.80 6.03
C GLU A 436 -22.76 28.37 6.31
N ILE A 437 -22.50 27.07 6.21
CA ILE A 437 -21.21 26.49 6.51
C ILE A 437 -20.71 25.75 5.28
N THR A 438 -19.48 26.03 4.89
CA THR A 438 -18.82 25.41 3.73
C THR A 438 -17.63 24.62 4.16
N ASP A 439 -17.33 23.58 3.37
CA ASP A 439 -16.08 22.81 3.46
C ASP A 439 -15.27 23.13 2.19
N PRO A 440 -14.26 24.01 2.28
CA PRO A 440 -13.54 24.49 1.11
C PRO A 440 -12.82 23.34 0.38
N ILE A 441 -12.82 23.42 -0.95
CA ILE A 441 -12.09 22.50 -1.80
C ILE A 441 -10.59 22.67 -1.55
N ARG A 442 -9.84 21.57 -1.53
CA ARG A 442 -8.38 21.61 -1.39
C ARG A 442 -7.73 22.27 -2.58
N GLU A 443 -6.73 23.10 -2.31
CA GLU A 443 -5.88 23.68 -3.34
C GLU A 443 -5.19 22.54 -4.12
N GLY A 444 -5.21 22.58 -5.47
CA GLY A 444 -4.65 21.55 -6.33
C GLY A 444 -5.48 20.28 -6.51
N ALA A 445 -6.67 20.16 -5.88
CA ALA A 445 -7.53 18.99 -6.07
C ALA A 445 -7.91 18.78 -7.54
N SER A 446 -8.21 19.85 -8.27
CA SER A 446 -8.53 19.80 -9.71
C SER A 446 -7.39 19.20 -10.54
N ASP A 447 -6.15 19.65 -10.31
CA ASP A 447 -4.97 19.16 -11.02
C ASP A 447 -4.71 17.68 -10.71
N THR A 448 -4.93 17.27 -9.46
CA THR A 448 -4.80 15.89 -9.01
C THR A 448 -5.84 14.98 -9.68
N LEU A 449 -7.11 15.39 -9.72
CA LEU A 449 -8.18 14.64 -10.37
C LEU A 449 -7.94 14.51 -11.89
N GLU A 450 -7.51 15.61 -12.54
CA GLU A 450 -7.17 15.58 -13.97
C GLU A 450 -5.96 14.68 -14.27
N TYR A 451 -4.92 14.75 -13.44
CA TYR A 451 -3.77 13.86 -13.56
C TYR A 451 -4.16 12.40 -13.44
N LEU A 452 -4.88 12.00 -12.39
CA LEU A 452 -5.29 10.61 -12.17
C LEU A 452 -6.12 10.08 -13.35
N ARG A 453 -7.05 10.88 -13.88
CA ARG A 453 -7.82 10.52 -15.03
C ARG A 453 -6.96 10.41 -16.30
N SER A 454 -6.01 11.34 -16.53
CA SER A 454 -5.07 11.26 -17.65
C SER A 454 -4.22 9.99 -17.60
N GLN A 455 -4.07 9.44 -16.42
CA GLN A 455 -3.38 8.16 -16.18
C GLN A 455 -4.28 6.93 -16.34
N GLY A 456 -5.53 7.12 -16.81
CA GLY A 456 -6.48 6.03 -17.07
C GLY A 456 -7.14 5.47 -15.81
N VAL A 457 -7.16 6.24 -14.71
CA VAL A 457 -7.89 5.87 -13.49
C VAL A 457 -9.32 6.40 -13.61
N ASP A 458 -10.29 5.51 -13.48
CA ASP A 458 -11.71 5.86 -13.36
C ASP A 458 -11.96 6.40 -11.94
N LEU A 459 -12.55 7.59 -11.86
CA LEU A 459 -12.78 8.28 -10.60
C LEU A 459 -14.27 8.25 -10.26
N LYS A 460 -14.58 7.80 -9.04
CA LYS A 460 -15.93 7.77 -8.50
C LYS A 460 -15.97 8.51 -7.16
N ILE A 461 -17.02 9.28 -6.90
CA ILE A 461 -17.22 9.95 -5.61
C ILE A 461 -18.31 9.20 -4.85
N ILE A 462 -18.03 8.84 -3.59
CA ILE A 462 -18.94 8.09 -2.72
C ILE A 462 -19.10 8.90 -1.43
N SER A 463 -20.28 9.47 -1.18
CA SER A 463 -20.52 10.36 -0.03
C SER A 463 -21.83 10.05 0.68
N GLY A 464 -21.87 10.26 2.00
CA GLY A 464 -23.12 10.24 2.78
C GLY A 464 -24.00 11.47 2.57
N ASP A 465 -23.47 12.51 1.91
CA ASP A 465 -24.20 13.77 1.67
C ASP A 465 -25.19 13.68 0.51
N ASN A 466 -26.05 14.69 0.40
CA ASN A 466 -27.02 14.81 -0.69
C ASN A 466 -26.29 14.80 -2.06
N PRO A 467 -26.72 13.97 -3.03
CA PRO A 467 -26.02 13.82 -4.32
C PRO A 467 -25.94 15.13 -5.12
N VAL A 468 -26.92 16.03 -5.00
CA VAL A 468 -26.90 17.35 -5.67
C VAL A 468 -25.77 18.21 -5.10
N THR A 469 -25.63 18.24 -3.78
CA THR A 469 -24.52 18.94 -3.11
C THR A 469 -23.17 18.37 -3.50
N VAL A 470 -23.05 17.04 -3.54
CA VAL A 470 -21.81 16.35 -3.93
C VAL A 470 -21.47 16.65 -5.40
N SER A 471 -22.45 16.63 -6.29
CA SER A 471 -22.29 16.99 -7.71
C SER A 471 -21.81 18.44 -7.88
N TYR A 472 -22.38 19.39 -7.14
CA TYR A 472 -21.96 20.79 -7.18
C TYR A 472 -20.50 20.96 -6.73
N ILE A 473 -20.10 20.35 -5.61
CA ILE A 473 -18.73 20.40 -5.10
C ILE A 473 -17.77 19.69 -6.09
N ALA A 474 -18.18 18.58 -6.67
CA ALA A 474 -17.42 17.86 -7.69
C ALA A 474 -17.18 18.74 -8.93
N GLN A 475 -18.20 19.48 -9.39
CA GLN A 475 -18.07 20.43 -10.49
C GLN A 475 -17.04 21.52 -10.17
N GLN A 476 -17.13 22.11 -8.99
CA GLN A 476 -16.19 23.14 -8.54
C GLN A 476 -14.74 22.61 -8.43
N ALA A 477 -14.58 21.34 -8.05
CA ALA A 477 -13.30 20.65 -8.01
C ALA A 477 -12.77 20.21 -9.40
N GLY A 478 -13.48 20.50 -10.50
CA GLY A 478 -13.09 20.10 -11.84
C GLY A 478 -13.31 18.62 -12.15
N PHE A 479 -14.16 17.94 -11.36
CA PHE A 479 -14.51 16.54 -11.62
C PHE A 479 -15.39 16.44 -12.87
N LYS A 480 -15.01 15.59 -13.83
CA LYS A 480 -15.83 15.34 -15.03
C LYS A 480 -16.94 14.35 -14.71
N ASN A 481 -18.02 14.41 -15.48
CA ASN A 481 -19.23 13.59 -15.30
C ASN A 481 -19.94 13.85 -13.96
N TYR A 482 -19.81 15.04 -13.39
CA TYR A 482 -20.49 15.45 -12.17
C TYR A 482 -22.02 15.37 -12.26
N GLU A 483 -22.58 15.45 -13.49
CA GLU A 483 -24.03 15.33 -13.75
C GLU A 483 -24.54 13.88 -13.60
N ASN A 484 -23.63 12.88 -13.66
CA ASN A 484 -23.97 11.47 -13.52
C ASN A 484 -23.93 11.04 -12.05
N TYR A 485 -25.01 11.31 -11.34
CA TYR A 485 -25.14 10.99 -9.91
C TYR A 485 -26.41 10.23 -9.58
N VAL A 486 -26.38 9.47 -8.49
CA VAL A 486 -27.52 8.71 -7.95
C VAL A 486 -27.71 8.97 -6.46
N ASP A 487 -28.99 8.96 -6.03
CA ASP A 487 -29.40 9.03 -4.62
C ASP A 487 -29.61 7.62 -4.09
N CYS A 488 -28.63 7.11 -3.34
CA CYS A 488 -28.63 5.73 -2.83
C CYS A 488 -29.68 5.46 -1.77
N SER A 489 -30.30 6.51 -1.18
CA SER A 489 -31.44 6.33 -0.25
C SER A 489 -32.75 5.96 -0.98
N LYS A 490 -32.79 6.09 -2.31
CA LYS A 490 -34.00 5.87 -3.13
C LYS A 490 -33.93 4.62 -4.00
N ILE A 491 -32.81 3.89 -3.96
CA ILE A 491 -32.58 2.68 -4.77
C ILE A 491 -32.29 1.49 -3.86
N SER A 492 -32.65 0.29 -4.33
CA SER A 492 -32.28 -0.96 -3.66
C SER A 492 -30.81 -1.32 -3.88
N ASP A 493 -30.30 -2.24 -3.04
CA ASP A 493 -28.92 -2.73 -3.19
C ASP A 493 -28.69 -3.42 -4.54
N ASP A 494 -29.69 -4.12 -5.10
CA ASP A 494 -29.59 -4.73 -6.44
C ASP A 494 -29.45 -3.64 -7.53
N GLN A 495 -30.24 -2.57 -7.47
CA GLN A 495 -30.12 -1.45 -8.38
C GLN A 495 -28.78 -0.71 -8.25
N LEU A 496 -28.24 -0.64 -7.02
CA LEU A 496 -26.92 -0.09 -6.77
C LEU A 496 -25.82 -0.91 -7.44
N VAL A 497 -25.92 -2.24 -7.38
CA VAL A 497 -25.01 -3.18 -8.05
C VAL A 497 -25.03 -2.97 -9.55
N ASP A 498 -26.22 -2.88 -10.17
CA ASP A 498 -26.35 -2.69 -11.62
C ASP A 498 -25.75 -1.38 -12.12
N GLN A 499 -25.81 -0.32 -11.30
CA GLN A 499 -25.34 1.03 -11.66
C GLN A 499 -23.89 1.31 -11.25
N ALA A 500 -23.24 0.40 -10.52
CA ALA A 500 -21.93 0.65 -9.89
C ALA A 500 -20.81 1.02 -10.89
N GLU A 501 -20.79 0.43 -12.08
CA GLU A 501 -19.78 0.74 -13.10
C GLU A 501 -20.05 2.06 -13.85
N GLU A 502 -21.31 2.37 -14.14
CA GLU A 502 -21.68 3.50 -15.00
C GLU A 502 -21.78 4.82 -14.23
N THR A 503 -22.19 4.81 -12.96
CA THR A 503 -22.40 6.00 -12.16
C THR A 503 -21.09 6.59 -11.67
N ALA A 504 -20.96 7.91 -11.75
CA ALA A 504 -19.76 8.64 -11.31
C ALA A 504 -19.85 9.13 -9.86
N ILE A 505 -21.05 9.51 -9.37
CA ILE A 505 -21.26 10.07 -8.05
C ILE A 505 -22.40 9.34 -7.33
N PHE A 506 -22.12 8.86 -6.14
CA PHE A 506 -23.06 8.19 -5.25
C PHE A 506 -23.28 9.07 -4.01
N GLY A 507 -24.52 9.54 -3.81
CA GLY A 507 -24.89 10.35 -2.66
C GLY A 507 -25.79 9.61 -1.68
N ARG A 508 -25.85 10.03 -0.42
CA ARG A 508 -26.60 9.41 0.69
C ARG A 508 -26.30 7.92 0.85
N VAL A 509 -25.02 7.56 0.68
CA VAL A 509 -24.55 6.18 0.73
C VAL A 509 -24.35 5.75 2.19
N SER A 510 -24.99 4.66 2.60
CA SER A 510 -24.75 4.05 3.90
C SER A 510 -23.39 3.34 3.96
N PRO A 511 -22.82 3.08 5.15
CA PRO A 511 -21.57 2.33 5.29
C PRO A 511 -21.62 0.93 4.64
N HIS A 512 -22.76 0.24 4.72
CA HIS A 512 -22.99 -1.03 4.04
C HIS A 512 -22.94 -0.90 2.51
N GLN A 513 -23.63 0.13 1.97
CA GLN A 513 -23.64 0.38 0.54
C GLN A 513 -22.26 0.81 0.01
N LYS A 514 -21.46 1.59 0.79
CA LYS A 514 -20.05 1.88 0.45
C LYS A 514 -19.25 0.59 0.24
N LYS A 515 -19.36 -0.37 1.15
CA LYS A 515 -18.72 -1.69 1.03
C LYS A 515 -19.22 -2.45 -0.19
N LEU A 516 -20.55 -2.50 -0.40
CA LEU A 516 -21.18 -3.22 -1.52
C LEU A 516 -20.68 -2.68 -2.88
N LEU A 517 -20.58 -1.35 -3.04
CA LEU A 517 -20.02 -0.72 -4.24
C LEU A 517 -18.60 -1.20 -4.54
N ILE A 518 -17.73 -1.21 -3.53
CA ILE A 518 -16.35 -1.68 -3.71
C ILE A 518 -16.34 -3.18 -4.10
N GLN A 519 -17.16 -4.01 -3.46
CA GLN A 519 -17.28 -5.44 -3.78
C GLN A 519 -17.75 -5.66 -5.21
N THR A 520 -18.75 -4.89 -5.66
CA THR A 520 -19.29 -4.97 -7.02
C THR A 520 -18.22 -4.60 -8.06
N LEU A 521 -17.51 -3.50 -7.87
CA LEU A 521 -16.42 -3.08 -8.77
C LEU A 521 -15.32 -4.14 -8.85
N LYS A 522 -14.95 -4.75 -7.72
CA LYS A 522 -13.98 -5.86 -7.69
C LYS A 522 -14.50 -7.10 -8.40
N ALA A 523 -15.77 -7.46 -8.23
CA ALA A 523 -16.39 -8.58 -8.92
C ALA A 523 -16.43 -8.37 -10.46
N ALA A 524 -16.56 -7.11 -10.91
CA ALA A 524 -16.42 -6.72 -12.32
C ALA A 524 -14.97 -6.76 -12.83
N GLY A 525 -14.00 -7.16 -12.00
CA GLY A 525 -12.59 -7.31 -12.36
C GLY A 525 -11.76 -6.02 -12.26
N ARG A 526 -12.32 -4.97 -11.64
CA ARG A 526 -11.61 -3.71 -11.37
C ARG A 526 -10.63 -3.88 -10.22
N THR A 527 -9.52 -3.17 -10.27
CA THR A 527 -8.59 -3.02 -9.14
C THR A 527 -8.91 -1.70 -8.46
N THR A 528 -9.48 -1.77 -7.27
CA THR A 528 -10.06 -0.62 -6.59
C THR A 528 -9.14 -0.01 -5.55
N ALA A 529 -9.12 1.32 -5.50
CA ALA A 529 -8.64 2.05 -4.32
C ALA A 529 -9.79 2.86 -3.71
N MET A 530 -9.73 3.08 -2.40
CA MET A 530 -10.70 3.88 -1.66
C MET A 530 -9.97 4.89 -0.80
N THR A 531 -10.44 6.17 -0.84
CA THR A 531 -10.06 7.17 0.14
C THR A 531 -11.22 7.40 1.10
N GLY A 532 -10.93 7.70 2.35
CA GLY A 532 -11.93 8.04 3.35
C GLY A 532 -11.25 8.55 4.61
N ASP A 533 -11.96 9.32 5.44
CA ASP A 533 -11.44 9.90 6.66
C ASP A 533 -12.30 9.59 7.90
N GLY A 534 -13.51 9.08 7.71
CA GLY A 534 -14.48 8.81 8.78
C GLY A 534 -14.64 7.34 9.14
N VAL A 535 -15.19 7.08 10.33
CA VAL A 535 -15.55 5.74 10.81
C VAL A 535 -16.48 5.01 9.84
N ASN A 536 -17.35 5.73 9.14
CA ASN A 536 -18.30 5.22 8.18
C ASN A 536 -17.64 4.59 6.93
N ASP A 537 -16.36 4.90 6.69
CA ASP A 537 -15.59 4.39 5.54
C ASP A 537 -14.85 3.09 5.83
N ILE A 538 -14.75 2.69 7.10
CA ILE A 538 -13.94 1.54 7.57
C ILE A 538 -14.25 0.28 6.77
N LEU A 539 -15.52 -0.05 6.55
CA LEU A 539 -15.93 -1.25 5.84
C LEU A 539 -15.48 -1.22 4.37
N ALA A 540 -15.62 -0.07 3.70
CA ALA A 540 -15.21 0.12 2.31
C ALA A 540 -13.67 0.15 2.17
N LEU A 541 -12.97 0.84 3.08
CA LEU A 541 -11.50 0.88 3.12
C LEU A 541 -10.87 -0.51 3.29
N ARG A 542 -11.47 -1.37 4.13
CA ARG A 542 -11.02 -2.77 4.30
C ARG A 542 -11.30 -3.66 3.10
N GLU A 543 -12.38 -3.39 2.38
CA GLU A 543 -12.78 -4.14 1.20
C GLU A 543 -11.94 -3.79 -0.02
N ALA A 544 -11.53 -2.53 -0.18
CA ALA A 544 -10.73 -2.06 -1.30
C ALA A 544 -9.38 -2.79 -1.40
N ASP A 545 -8.84 -2.90 -2.62
CA ASP A 545 -7.52 -3.48 -2.85
C ASP A 545 -6.40 -2.59 -2.28
N CYS A 546 -6.62 -1.27 -2.25
CA CYS A 546 -5.73 -0.31 -1.61
C CYS A 546 -6.55 0.80 -0.93
N SER A 547 -6.25 1.10 0.31
CA SER A 547 -6.88 2.16 1.08
C SER A 547 -5.90 3.30 1.37
N ILE A 548 -6.36 4.53 1.18
CA ILE A 548 -5.59 5.77 1.39
C ILE A 548 -6.39 6.66 2.34
N VAL A 549 -5.78 7.13 3.41
CA VAL A 549 -6.45 8.00 4.39
C VAL A 549 -5.59 9.21 4.73
N MET A 550 -6.26 10.28 5.21
CA MET A 550 -5.62 11.49 5.70
C MET A 550 -5.23 11.34 7.18
N ALA A 551 -4.15 11.98 7.62
CA ALA A 551 -3.74 11.95 9.02
C ALA A 551 -4.70 12.71 9.94
N GLU A 552 -5.41 13.71 9.42
CA GLU A 552 -6.44 14.46 10.15
C GLU A 552 -7.76 13.68 10.28
N GLY A 553 -7.93 12.56 9.54
CA GLY A 553 -9.08 11.69 9.63
C GLY A 553 -9.13 10.89 10.93
N ASP A 554 -10.19 10.10 11.07
CA ASP A 554 -10.44 9.29 12.27
C ASP A 554 -9.28 8.31 12.53
N PRO A 555 -8.87 8.14 13.79
CA PRO A 555 -7.84 7.19 14.20
C PRO A 555 -8.08 5.76 13.70
N ALA A 556 -9.34 5.35 13.67
CA ALA A 556 -9.75 4.04 13.20
C ALA A 556 -9.36 3.78 11.75
N THR A 557 -9.66 4.74 10.89
CA THR A 557 -9.35 4.64 9.46
C THR A 557 -7.85 4.58 9.24
N ARG A 558 -7.07 5.35 10.02
CA ARG A 558 -5.60 5.34 9.95
C ARG A 558 -4.98 4.00 10.30
N GLN A 559 -5.53 3.27 11.27
CA GLN A 559 -4.97 1.96 11.69
C GLN A 559 -5.18 0.86 10.66
N ILE A 560 -6.26 0.92 9.87
CA ILE A 560 -6.60 -0.11 8.90
C ILE A 560 -6.13 0.21 7.49
N ALA A 561 -5.77 1.46 7.22
CA ALA A 561 -5.38 1.91 5.89
C ALA A 561 -4.04 1.31 5.47
N ASN A 562 -3.90 1.09 4.17
CA ASN A 562 -2.62 0.69 3.59
C ASN A 562 -1.63 1.86 3.49
N ILE A 563 -2.15 3.07 3.27
CA ILE A 563 -1.37 4.29 3.07
C ILE A 563 -2.00 5.43 3.87
N VAL A 564 -1.18 6.18 4.62
CA VAL A 564 -1.61 7.35 5.38
C VAL A 564 -0.84 8.58 4.90
N LEU A 565 -1.55 9.63 4.52
CA LEU A 565 -0.97 10.93 4.14
C LEU A 565 -0.79 11.78 5.40
N LEU A 566 0.44 11.83 5.94
CA LEU A 566 0.72 12.45 7.25
C LEU A 566 0.58 13.98 7.26
N ASN A 567 0.66 14.63 6.11
CA ASN A 567 0.36 16.05 5.92
C ASN A 567 -1.07 16.30 5.44
N SER A 568 -1.90 15.27 5.36
CA SER A 568 -3.28 15.32 4.88
C SER A 568 -3.42 16.00 3.51
N ASP A 569 -2.44 15.86 2.63
CA ASP A 569 -2.43 16.48 1.31
C ASP A 569 -2.77 15.45 0.21
N PHE A 570 -3.96 15.61 -0.39
CA PHE A 570 -4.41 14.76 -1.50
C PHE A 570 -3.51 14.85 -2.74
N ASN A 571 -2.76 15.95 -2.88
CA ASN A 571 -1.81 16.14 -3.98
C ASN A 571 -0.60 15.19 -3.95
N ASP A 572 -0.41 14.44 -2.88
CA ASP A 572 0.61 13.39 -2.82
C ASP A 572 0.18 12.07 -3.50
N VAL A 573 -1.12 11.85 -3.77
CA VAL A 573 -1.62 10.62 -4.42
C VAL A 573 -1.01 10.37 -5.80
N PRO A 574 -0.86 11.38 -6.69
CA PRO A 574 -0.11 11.25 -7.94
C PRO A 574 1.30 10.69 -7.79
N GLU A 575 2.02 11.11 -6.77
CA GLU A 575 3.39 10.64 -6.54
C GLU A 575 3.43 9.17 -6.06
N ILE A 576 2.43 8.75 -5.27
CA ILE A 576 2.32 7.35 -4.84
C ILE A 576 2.05 6.46 -6.06
N LEU A 577 1.11 6.87 -6.93
CA LEU A 577 0.83 6.18 -8.19
C LEU A 577 2.08 6.13 -9.09
N PHE A 578 2.81 7.24 -9.18
CA PHE A 578 4.06 7.34 -9.93
C PHE A 578 5.12 6.36 -9.43
N GLU A 579 5.42 6.36 -8.13
CA GLU A 579 6.43 5.45 -7.55
C GLU A 579 6.00 3.98 -7.70
N GLY A 580 4.72 3.68 -7.54
CA GLY A 580 4.18 2.34 -7.78
C GLY A 580 4.37 1.88 -9.23
N ARG A 581 3.97 2.71 -10.21
CA ARG A 581 4.14 2.41 -11.64
C ARG A 581 5.60 2.27 -12.03
N ARG A 582 6.47 3.13 -11.50
CA ARG A 582 7.92 3.04 -11.69
C ARG A 582 8.44 1.67 -11.30
N VAL A 583 8.07 1.17 -10.12
CA VAL A 583 8.50 -0.15 -9.64
C VAL A 583 7.99 -1.25 -10.55
N VAL A 584 6.67 -1.31 -10.77
CA VAL A 584 6.05 -2.42 -11.53
C VAL A 584 6.55 -2.48 -12.97
N ASN A 585 6.58 -1.33 -13.65
CA ASN A 585 6.99 -1.25 -15.05
C ASN A 585 8.48 -1.54 -15.25
N ASN A 586 9.34 -1.04 -14.34
CA ASN A 586 10.77 -1.31 -14.46
C ASN A 586 11.09 -2.78 -14.16
N ILE A 587 10.44 -3.40 -13.18
CA ILE A 587 10.57 -4.85 -12.94
C ILE A 587 10.06 -5.62 -14.18
N GLY A 588 8.93 -5.24 -14.77
CA GLY A 588 8.43 -5.83 -16.02
C GLY A 588 9.41 -5.73 -17.18
N ARG A 589 10.10 -4.60 -17.29
CA ARG A 589 11.10 -4.31 -18.33
C ARG A 589 12.37 -5.13 -18.22
N ILE A 590 12.86 -5.39 -16.99
CA ILE A 590 14.11 -6.12 -16.74
C ILE A 590 13.89 -7.63 -16.57
N ALA A 591 12.70 -8.08 -16.22
CA ALA A 591 12.40 -9.49 -15.96
C ALA A 591 12.81 -10.44 -17.10
N PRO A 592 12.59 -10.10 -18.40
CA PRO A 592 13.02 -10.95 -19.51
C PRO A 592 14.52 -11.29 -19.49
N ILE A 593 15.39 -10.35 -19.04
CA ILE A 593 16.83 -10.56 -19.00
C ILE A 593 17.19 -11.74 -18.08
N PHE A 594 16.52 -11.83 -16.91
CA PHE A 594 16.73 -12.91 -15.95
C PHE A 594 16.19 -14.27 -16.43
N PHE A 595 15.08 -14.24 -17.20
CA PHE A 595 14.50 -15.49 -17.69
C PHE A 595 15.27 -16.12 -18.84
N ILE A 596 16.05 -15.36 -19.60
CA ILE A 596 16.91 -15.90 -20.66
C ILE A 596 17.80 -17.01 -20.11
N LYS A 597 18.53 -16.71 -19.03
CA LYS A 597 19.44 -17.68 -18.39
C LYS A 597 18.70 -18.93 -17.91
N THR A 598 17.59 -18.72 -17.24
CA THR A 598 16.76 -19.83 -16.75
C THR A 598 16.32 -20.75 -17.89
N ILE A 599 15.80 -20.17 -18.98
CA ILE A 599 15.28 -20.95 -20.11
C ILE A 599 16.41 -21.69 -20.84
N TYR A 600 17.52 -21.01 -21.22
CA TYR A 600 18.56 -21.70 -21.96
C TYR A 600 19.26 -22.77 -21.11
N SER A 601 19.41 -22.56 -19.79
CA SER A 601 20.03 -23.54 -18.92
C SER A 601 19.17 -24.80 -18.78
N PHE A 602 17.84 -24.67 -18.69
CA PHE A 602 16.93 -25.80 -18.73
C PHE A 602 16.99 -26.55 -20.07
N LEU A 603 16.96 -25.84 -21.19
CA LEU A 603 17.01 -26.45 -22.52
C LEU A 603 18.34 -27.19 -22.76
N LEU A 604 19.46 -26.54 -22.44
CA LEU A 604 20.77 -27.15 -22.56
C LEU A 604 20.92 -28.39 -21.66
N ALA A 605 20.40 -28.34 -20.43
CA ALA A 605 20.42 -29.48 -19.52
C ALA A 605 19.61 -30.67 -20.08
N ILE A 606 18.40 -30.38 -20.62
CA ILE A 606 17.59 -31.41 -21.30
C ILE A 606 18.36 -32.02 -22.48
N ILE A 607 18.98 -31.17 -23.30
CA ILE A 607 19.73 -31.62 -24.47
C ILE A 607 20.96 -32.42 -24.05
N CYS A 608 21.67 -32.02 -22.98
CA CYS A 608 22.81 -32.80 -22.44
C CYS A 608 22.35 -34.20 -22.00
N ILE A 609 21.29 -34.31 -21.22
CA ILE A 609 20.73 -35.59 -20.76
C ILE A 609 20.23 -36.41 -21.96
N ALA A 610 19.51 -35.83 -22.89
CA ALA A 610 19.00 -36.49 -24.09
C ALA A 610 20.14 -36.98 -24.97
N SER A 611 21.23 -36.19 -25.14
CA SER A 611 22.40 -36.62 -25.91
C SER A 611 23.05 -37.87 -25.33
N ALA A 612 23.09 -37.98 -24.00
CA ALA A 612 23.65 -39.12 -23.31
C ALA A 612 22.79 -40.40 -23.40
N LEU A 613 21.46 -40.24 -23.51
CA LEU A 613 20.51 -41.35 -23.58
C LEU A 613 20.31 -41.91 -25.00
N PHE A 614 20.38 -41.04 -26.02
CA PHE A 614 19.94 -41.38 -27.39
C PHE A 614 21.06 -41.35 -28.43
N PHE A 615 22.26 -40.81 -28.12
CA PHE A 615 23.33 -40.66 -29.13
C PHE A 615 24.61 -41.38 -28.73
N ASN A 616 25.47 -41.70 -29.72
CA ASN A 616 26.74 -42.36 -29.54
C ASN A 616 27.75 -41.47 -28.80
N VAL A 617 28.75 -42.05 -28.12
CA VAL A 617 29.75 -41.37 -27.28
C VAL A 617 30.40 -40.16 -27.96
N ASN A 618 30.59 -40.20 -29.28
CA ASN A 618 31.23 -39.14 -30.07
C ASN A 618 30.39 -37.84 -30.18
N TYR A 619 29.11 -37.89 -29.89
CA TYR A 619 28.18 -36.74 -30.01
C TYR A 619 27.65 -36.25 -28.65
N LEU A 620 28.22 -36.71 -27.55
CA LEU A 620 27.79 -36.31 -26.21
C LEU A 620 28.05 -34.82 -25.97
N LEU A 621 27.00 -34.08 -25.67
CA LEU A 621 27.09 -32.67 -25.30
C LEU A 621 27.38 -32.54 -23.80
N ILE A 622 28.50 -31.91 -23.45
CA ILE A 622 28.81 -31.46 -22.07
C ILE A 622 28.24 -30.07 -21.88
N PHE A 623 27.74 -29.76 -20.69
CA PHE A 623 27.26 -28.41 -20.41
C PHE A 623 28.37 -27.38 -20.70
N PRO A 624 28.13 -26.37 -21.57
CA PRO A 624 29.20 -25.64 -22.26
C PRO A 624 29.89 -24.57 -21.40
N PHE A 625 29.37 -24.26 -20.21
CA PHE A 625 29.85 -23.18 -19.37
C PHE A 625 30.31 -23.69 -18.01
N ILE A 626 31.13 -22.88 -17.30
CA ILE A 626 31.55 -23.10 -15.91
C ILE A 626 31.00 -21.98 -14.99
N PRO A 627 30.88 -22.18 -13.65
CA PRO A 627 30.28 -21.24 -12.75
C PRO A 627 30.85 -19.82 -12.79
N ILE A 628 32.16 -19.68 -12.93
CA ILE A 628 32.85 -18.38 -12.99
C ILE A 628 32.46 -17.59 -14.24
N GLN A 629 32.27 -18.24 -15.39
CA GLN A 629 31.81 -17.60 -16.64
C GLN A 629 30.42 -17.02 -16.48
N ILE A 630 29.48 -17.77 -15.86
CA ILE A 630 28.14 -17.32 -15.56
C ILE A 630 28.18 -16.13 -14.62
N THR A 631 29.08 -16.14 -13.63
CA THR A 631 29.19 -15.03 -12.65
C THR A 631 29.55 -13.70 -13.32
N LEU A 632 30.43 -13.69 -14.32
CA LEU A 632 30.80 -12.46 -15.04
C LEU A 632 29.64 -11.93 -15.89
N ILE A 633 28.87 -12.83 -16.52
CA ILE A 633 27.67 -12.47 -17.27
C ILE A 633 26.59 -11.94 -16.31
N ASP A 634 26.39 -12.61 -15.17
CA ASP A 634 25.48 -12.14 -14.11
C ASP A 634 25.81 -10.70 -13.71
N GLN A 635 27.09 -10.30 -13.65
CA GLN A 635 27.48 -8.96 -13.26
C GLN A 635 27.15 -7.91 -14.32
N PHE A 636 27.49 -8.13 -15.59
CA PHE A 636 27.41 -7.11 -16.65
C PHE A 636 26.11 -7.15 -17.46
N VAL A 637 25.36 -8.26 -17.43
CA VAL A 637 24.08 -8.41 -18.14
C VAL A 637 22.90 -8.39 -17.18
N GLU A 638 22.92 -9.22 -16.12
CA GLU A 638 21.79 -9.42 -15.22
C GLU A 638 21.85 -8.54 -13.96
N GLY A 639 23.01 -8.09 -13.50
CA GLY A 639 23.18 -7.33 -12.27
C GLY A 639 23.12 -5.83 -12.48
N PHE A 640 24.23 -5.27 -12.99
CA PHE A 640 24.42 -3.82 -13.06
C PHE A 640 23.37 -3.08 -13.93
N PRO A 641 23.11 -3.48 -15.21
CA PRO A 641 22.13 -2.76 -16.01
C PRO A 641 20.71 -2.82 -15.47
N PRO A 642 20.15 -4.01 -15.09
CA PRO A 642 18.84 -4.07 -14.46
C PRO A 642 18.75 -3.29 -13.15
N PHE A 643 19.80 -3.29 -12.32
CA PHE A 643 19.84 -2.50 -11.10
C PHE A 643 19.66 -1.00 -11.39
N VAL A 644 20.42 -0.44 -12.35
CA VAL A 644 20.31 0.98 -12.72
C VAL A 644 18.93 1.29 -13.31
N LEU A 645 18.43 0.44 -14.23
CA LEU A 645 17.13 0.62 -14.88
C LEU A 645 15.95 0.56 -13.89
N THR A 646 16.10 -0.13 -12.76
CA THR A 646 15.05 -0.23 -11.73
C THR A 646 14.68 1.12 -11.13
N PHE A 647 15.60 2.09 -11.11
CA PHE A 647 15.38 3.42 -10.53
C PHE A 647 14.96 4.48 -11.56
N GLU A 648 14.84 4.10 -12.81
CA GLU A 648 14.50 5.02 -13.89
C GLU A 648 13.02 5.43 -13.85
N ARG A 649 12.72 6.68 -14.29
CA ARG A 649 11.35 7.19 -14.36
C ARG A 649 10.54 6.43 -15.41
N ASN A 650 9.40 5.84 -15.02
CA ASN A 650 8.52 5.08 -15.91
C ASN A 650 7.08 5.14 -15.41
N ILE A 651 6.25 5.95 -16.08
CA ILE A 651 4.88 6.27 -15.67
C ILE A 651 3.80 5.58 -16.54
N LYS A 652 4.19 4.71 -17.46
CA LYS A 652 3.23 4.05 -18.34
C LYS A 652 2.18 3.27 -17.52
N PRO A 653 0.97 3.08 -18.03
CA PRO A 653 0.00 2.16 -17.43
C PRO A 653 0.61 0.77 -17.24
N VAL A 654 0.20 0.10 -16.17
CA VAL A 654 0.75 -1.21 -15.81
C VAL A 654 0.09 -2.31 -16.64
N GLU A 655 0.90 -3.19 -17.20
CA GLU A 655 0.41 -4.32 -18.00
C GLU A 655 -0.15 -5.45 -17.12
N LYS A 656 -1.26 -6.06 -17.59
CA LYS A 656 -1.99 -7.08 -16.84
C LYS A 656 -1.26 -8.44 -16.76
N HIS A 657 -0.49 -8.83 -17.80
CA HIS A 657 0.08 -10.19 -17.97
C HIS A 657 1.60 -10.23 -17.85
N PHE A 658 2.14 -9.69 -16.75
CA PHE A 658 3.58 -9.59 -16.47
C PHE A 658 4.40 -10.85 -16.79
N LEU A 659 3.98 -12.01 -16.26
CA LEU A 659 4.76 -13.25 -16.38
C LEU A 659 4.79 -13.79 -17.80
N ARG A 660 3.63 -13.89 -18.45
CA ARG A 660 3.52 -14.39 -19.82
C ARG A 660 4.37 -13.55 -20.76
N ARG A 661 4.24 -12.23 -20.67
CA ARG A 661 5.03 -11.30 -21.49
C ARG A 661 6.53 -11.45 -21.25
N SER A 662 6.97 -11.50 -20.00
CA SER A 662 8.39 -11.62 -19.68
C SER A 662 9.00 -12.91 -20.22
N LEU A 663 8.29 -14.03 -20.14
CA LEU A 663 8.75 -15.31 -20.69
C LEU A 663 8.79 -15.29 -22.22
N LEU A 664 7.76 -14.77 -22.89
CA LEU A 664 7.72 -14.66 -24.35
C LEU A 664 8.80 -13.74 -24.90
N LEU A 665 9.11 -12.64 -24.19
CA LEU A 665 10.20 -11.74 -24.57
C LEU A 665 11.59 -12.36 -24.36
N ALA A 666 11.75 -13.28 -23.40
CA ALA A 666 13.02 -13.95 -23.14
C ALA A 666 13.31 -15.12 -24.08
N LEU A 667 12.26 -15.79 -24.56
CA LEU A 667 12.36 -17.04 -25.34
C LEU A 667 13.25 -16.96 -26.59
N PRO A 668 13.13 -15.94 -27.48
CA PRO A 668 13.98 -15.86 -28.66
C PRO A 668 15.48 -15.81 -28.32
N SER A 669 15.86 -14.96 -27.35
CA SER A 669 17.25 -14.85 -26.90
C SER A 669 17.77 -16.16 -26.30
N ALA A 670 16.95 -16.85 -25.50
CA ALA A 670 17.32 -18.13 -24.93
C ALA A 670 17.52 -19.22 -26.04
N LEU A 671 16.63 -19.25 -27.04
CA LEU A 671 16.77 -20.16 -28.18
C LEU A 671 18.01 -19.84 -29.03
N MET A 672 18.37 -18.56 -29.21
CA MET A 672 19.61 -18.17 -29.89
C MET A 672 20.84 -18.69 -29.14
N VAL A 673 20.85 -18.63 -27.82
CA VAL A 673 21.95 -19.20 -27.00
C VAL A 673 22.05 -20.70 -27.19
N VAL A 674 20.93 -21.43 -27.12
CA VAL A 674 20.92 -22.88 -27.32
C VAL A 674 21.41 -23.24 -28.73
N PHE A 675 20.87 -22.55 -29.75
CA PHE A 675 21.32 -22.77 -31.13
C PHE A 675 22.81 -22.46 -31.31
N SER A 676 23.31 -21.38 -30.75
CA SER A 676 24.74 -21.02 -30.84
C SER A 676 25.65 -22.09 -30.27
N VAL A 677 25.32 -22.64 -29.10
CA VAL A 677 26.07 -23.70 -28.47
C VAL A 677 26.09 -24.97 -29.34
N LEU A 678 24.93 -25.39 -29.83
CA LEU A 678 24.82 -26.57 -30.68
C LEU A 678 25.57 -26.38 -32.01
N PHE A 679 25.41 -25.24 -32.66
CA PHE A 679 26.10 -24.93 -33.91
C PHE A 679 27.61 -24.89 -33.72
N ILE A 680 28.13 -24.20 -32.72
CA ILE A 680 29.58 -24.10 -32.44
C ILE A 680 30.15 -25.47 -32.11
N ARG A 681 29.43 -26.33 -31.43
CA ARG A 681 29.85 -27.68 -31.13
C ARG A 681 29.99 -28.53 -32.39
N LEU A 682 28.99 -28.49 -33.28
CA LEU A 682 29.01 -29.24 -34.54
C LEU A 682 30.02 -28.68 -35.56
N TRP A 683 29.99 -27.35 -35.73
CA TRP A 683 30.89 -26.66 -36.67
C TRP A 683 32.35 -26.77 -36.24
N GLY A 684 32.64 -26.48 -34.97
CA GLY A 684 34.00 -26.54 -34.43
C GLY A 684 34.58 -27.92 -34.48
N ALA A 685 33.80 -28.96 -34.16
CA ALA A 685 34.26 -30.34 -34.27
C ALA A 685 34.59 -30.72 -35.73
N SER A 686 33.80 -30.31 -36.72
CA SER A 686 34.05 -30.56 -38.15
C SER A 686 35.23 -29.78 -38.71
N HIS A 687 35.62 -28.67 -38.08
CA HIS A 687 36.74 -27.80 -38.52
C HIS A 687 37.99 -27.94 -37.62
N GLY A 688 38.04 -28.93 -36.72
CA GLY A 688 39.18 -29.20 -35.88
C GLY A 688 39.47 -28.15 -34.79
N TRP A 689 38.45 -27.42 -34.34
CA TRP A 689 38.60 -26.45 -33.23
C TRP A 689 38.88 -27.15 -31.91
N SER A 690 39.70 -26.54 -31.09
CA SER A 690 39.93 -27.02 -29.73
C SER A 690 38.66 -26.84 -28.87
N ALA A 691 38.57 -27.61 -27.79
CA ALA A 691 37.49 -27.42 -26.81
C ALA A 691 37.48 -26.01 -26.21
N ALA A 692 38.66 -25.40 -26.03
CA ALA A 692 38.83 -24.03 -25.55
C ALA A 692 38.31 -23.01 -26.55
N ASP A 693 38.54 -23.18 -27.86
CA ASP A 693 38.02 -22.31 -28.90
C ASP A 693 36.48 -22.33 -28.96
N MET A 694 35.93 -23.55 -28.92
CA MET A 694 34.44 -23.72 -28.90
C MET A 694 33.82 -23.11 -27.66
N SER A 695 34.42 -23.29 -26.48
CA SER A 695 33.96 -22.65 -25.24
C SER A 695 34.04 -21.14 -25.31
N THR A 696 35.15 -20.59 -25.84
CA THR A 696 35.40 -19.17 -25.99
C THR A 696 34.34 -18.50 -26.88
N VAL A 697 34.10 -19.02 -28.08
CA VAL A 697 33.09 -18.47 -29.01
C VAL A 697 31.70 -18.55 -28.41
N SER A 698 31.33 -19.68 -27.78
CA SER A 698 30.03 -19.85 -27.12
C SER A 698 29.85 -18.86 -25.99
N TYR A 699 30.90 -18.58 -25.20
CA TYR A 699 30.88 -17.62 -24.11
C TYR A 699 30.68 -16.17 -24.60
N TYR A 700 31.42 -15.72 -25.61
CA TYR A 700 31.26 -14.39 -26.19
C TYR A 700 29.88 -14.22 -26.84
N LEU A 701 29.36 -15.27 -27.52
CA LEU A 701 28.00 -15.24 -28.07
C LEU A 701 26.94 -15.12 -26.97
N LEU A 702 27.09 -15.87 -25.86
CA LEU A 702 26.18 -15.76 -24.73
C LEU A 702 26.11 -14.33 -24.16
N GLY A 703 27.27 -13.70 -23.92
CA GLY A 703 27.34 -12.31 -23.46
C GLY A 703 26.71 -11.34 -24.46
N SER A 704 27.04 -11.48 -25.75
CA SER A 704 26.53 -10.61 -26.82
C SER A 704 25.01 -10.72 -27.02
N ILE A 705 24.45 -11.93 -26.98
CA ILE A 705 22.98 -12.15 -27.02
C ILE A 705 22.32 -11.52 -25.77
N GLY A 706 22.96 -11.65 -24.61
CA GLY A 706 22.52 -11.00 -23.37
C GLY A 706 22.44 -9.46 -23.54
N PHE A 707 23.45 -8.84 -24.18
CA PHE A 707 23.45 -7.39 -24.45
C PHE A 707 22.36 -6.96 -25.41
N LEU A 708 21.96 -7.76 -26.40
CA LEU A 708 20.80 -7.43 -27.22
C LEU A 708 19.54 -7.21 -26.36
N SER A 709 19.35 -8.04 -25.35
CA SER A 709 18.23 -7.90 -24.42
C SER A 709 18.36 -6.70 -23.47
N VAL A 710 19.58 -6.36 -23.05
CA VAL A 710 19.86 -5.14 -22.30
C VAL A 710 19.58 -3.90 -23.18
N ILE A 711 20.01 -3.90 -24.44
CA ILE A 711 19.72 -2.83 -25.39
C ILE A 711 18.22 -2.63 -25.57
N ARG A 712 17.43 -3.73 -25.74
CA ARG A 712 15.97 -3.68 -25.79
C ARG A 712 15.38 -3.05 -24.52
N ALA A 713 15.89 -3.45 -23.36
CA ALA A 713 15.44 -2.88 -22.09
C ALA A 713 15.81 -1.37 -21.95
N CYS A 714 16.81 -0.91 -22.65
CA CYS A 714 17.23 0.49 -22.68
C CYS A 714 16.50 1.37 -23.73
N LEU A 715 15.61 0.79 -24.54
CA LEU A 715 14.84 1.57 -25.52
C LEU A 715 13.66 2.31 -24.86
N PRO A 716 13.32 3.56 -25.34
CA PRO A 716 14.09 4.41 -26.26
C PRO A 716 15.43 4.88 -25.65
N LEU A 717 16.45 5.02 -26.47
CA LEU A 717 17.78 5.43 -26.00
C LEU A 717 17.79 6.88 -25.54
N ASN A 718 18.46 7.12 -24.41
CA ASN A 718 18.93 8.43 -23.97
C ASN A 718 20.43 8.34 -23.61
N ILE A 719 21.06 9.46 -23.30
CA ILE A 719 22.49 9.52 -23.03
C ILE A 719 22.88 8.57 -21.88
N TRP A 720 22.11 8.55 -20.79
CA TRP A 720 22.38 7.71 -19.63
C TRP A 720 22.27 6.21 -19.94
N ARG A 721 21.27 5.82 -20.73
CA ARG A 721 21.09 4.43 -21.18
C ARG A 721 22.18 4.01 -22.16
N ALA A 722 22.60 4.92 -23.05
CA ALA A 722 23.72 4.68 -23.95
C ALA A 722 25.03 4.48 -23.18
N LEU A 723 25.30 5.31 -22.16
CA LEU A 723 26.45 5.16 -21.27
C LEU A 723 26.38 3.85 -20.47
N LEU A 724 25.20 3.47 -20.00
CA LEU A 724 24.98 2.21 -19.30
C LEU A 724 25.31 1.00 -20.18
N ILE A 725 24.82 0.99 -21.42
CA ILE A 725 25.13 -0.05 -22.41
C ILE A 725 26.63 -0.08 -22.69
N LEU A 726 27.23 1.06 -22.97
CA LEU A 726 28.66 1.19 -23.26
C LEU A 726 29.50 0.63 -22.11
N PHE A 727 29.21 1.07 -20.87
CA PHE A 727 29.91 0.58 -19.69
C PHE A 727 29.77 -0.93 -19.52
N SER A 728 28.58 -1.47 -19.72
CA SER A 728 28.33 -2.89 -19.56
C SER A 728 29.03 -3.72 -20.63
N VAL A 729 28.96 -3.30 -21.89
CA VAL A 729 29.62 -3.99 -23.00
C VAL A 729 31.14 -3.91 -22.86
N VAL A 730 31.69 -2.71 -22.70
CA VAL A 730 33.16 -2.52 -22.55
C VAL A 730 33.65 -3.22 -21.30
N GLY A 731 32.93 -3.10 -20.17
CA GLY A 731 33.27 -3.78 -18.92
C GLY A 731 33.32 -5.30 -19.06
N PHE A 732 32.34 -5.89 -19.73
CA PHE A 732 32.33 -7.34 -19.99
C PHE A 732 33.51 -7.79 -20.82
N TYR A 733 33.73 -7.19 -22.01
CA TYR A 733 34.81 -7.62 -22.91
C TYR A 733 36.19 -7.34 -22.30
N ALA A 734 36.38 -6.21 -21.66
CA ALA A 734 37.63 -5.89 -20.96
C ALA A 734 37.92 -6.89 -19.82
N SER A 735 36.90 -7.19 -19.00
CA SER A 735 37.01 -8.19 -17.93
C SER A 735 37.27 -9.58 -18.48
N ALA A 736 36.63 -9.96 -19.60
CA ALA A 736 36.86 -11.25 -20.25
C ALA A 736 38.30 -11.41 -20.75
N VAL A 737 38.88 -10.34 -21.30
CA VAL A 737 40.30 -10.35 -21.75
C VAL A 737 41.26 -10.39 -20.55
N VAL A 738 41.03 -9.55 -19.53
CA VAL A 738 41.91 -9.44 -18.35
C VAL A 738 41.86 -10.73 -17.53
N LEU A 739 40.65 -11.30 -17.32
CA LEU A 739 40.44 -12.48 -16.49
C LEU A 739 40.42 -13.80 -17.28
N LYS A 740 40.88 -13.81 -18.55
CA LYS A 740 40.78 -14.97 -19.44
C LYS A 740 41.27 -16.28 -18.82
N ASN A 741 42.38 -16.23 -18.09
CA ASN A 741 42.94 -17.43 -17.42
C ASN A 741 42.06 -17.92 -16.27
N LEU A 742 41.37 -16.99 -15.56
CA LEU A 742 40.49 -17.31 -14.46
C LEU A 742 39.15 -17.90 -14.93
N ILE A 743 38.64 -17.38 -16.05
CA ILE A 743 37.37 -17.85 -16.66
C ILE A 743 37.60 -18.94 -17.72
N GLU A 744 38.83 -19.42 -17.86
CA GLU A 744 39.21 -20.56 -18.73
C GLU A 744 38.77 -20.37 -20.19
N ILE A 745 39.03 -19.16 -20.75
CA ILE A 745 38.80 -18.86 -22.17
C ILE A 745 40.08 -18.41 -22.86
N SER A 746 40.11 -18.55 -24.18
CA SER A 746 41.14 -18.00 -25.04
C SER A 746 40.72 -16.67 -25.68
N LEU A 747 41.60 -16.01 -26.41
CA LEU A 747 41.24 -14.88 -27.27
C LEU A 747 40.64 -15.43 -28.58
N LEU A 748 39.75 -14.66 -29.19
CA LEU A 748 39.26 -14.98 -30.52
C LEU A 748 40.41 -14.92 -31.55
N THR A 749 40.55 -16.01 -32.29
CA THR A 749 41.59 -16.18 -33.29
C THR A 749 41.11 -15.75 -34.69
N ALA A 750 42.01 -15.68 -35.66
CA ALA A 750 41.66 -15.39 -37.05
C ALA A 750 40.65 -16.41 -37.65
N THR A 751 40.58 -17.62 -37.11
CA THR A 751 39.63 -18.65 -37.53
C THR A 751 38.29 -18.59 -36.80
N THR A 752 38.29 -18.22 -35.53
CA THR A 752 37.06 -18.19 -34.70
C THR A 752 36.30 -16.84 -34.78
N PHE A 753 37.03 -15.72 -34.95
CA PHE A 753 36.45 -14.39 -35.01
C PHE A 753 35.45 -14.18 -36.16
N PRO A 754 35.70 -14.62 -37.42
CA PRO A 754 34.73 -14.49 -38.49
C PRO A 754 33.40 -15.23 -38.21
N VAL A 755 33.47 -16.43 -37.63
CA VAL A 755 32.31 -17.25 -37.29
C VAL A 755 31.49 -16.55 -36.18
N TYR A 756 32.19 -16.00 -35.17
CA TYR A 756 31.52 -15.19 -34.15
C TYR A 756 30.78 -14.01 -34.74
N LEU A 757 31.41 -13.22 -35.63
CA LEU A 757 30.77 -12.06 -36.27
C LEU A 757 29.60 -12.46 -37.17
N ALA A 758 29.71 -13.52 -37.94
CA ALA A 758 28.63 -14.00 -38.79
C ALA A 758 27.41 -14.44 -37.98
N LEU A 759 27.59 -15.18 -36.90
CA LEU A 759 26.50 -15.57 -36.00
C LEU A 759 25.89 -14.36 -35.30
N MET A 760 26.70 -13.39 -34.86
CA MET A 760 26.19 -12.18 -34.24
C MET A 760 25.35 -11.33 -35.20
N ALA A 761 25.75 -11.23 -36.47
CA ALA A 761 24.95 -10.53 -37.48
C ALA A 761 23.59 -11.22 -37.69
N ILE A 762 23.56 -12.57 -37.80
CA ILE A 762 22.36 -13.36 -37.92
C ILE A 762 21.45 -13.18 -36.68
N PHE A 763 22.03 -13.34 -35.48
CA PHE A 763 21.25 -13.24 -34.23
C PHE A 763 20.72 -11.80 -34.00
N THR A 764 21.46 -10.78 -34.38
CA THR A 764 20.97 -9.39 -34.34
C THR A 764 19.78 -9.22 -35.28
N GLY A 765 19.84 -9.75 -36.51
CA GLY A 765 18.72 -9.71 -37.44
C GLY A 765 17.47 -10.47 -36.90
N VAL A 766 17.66 -11.67 -36.39
CA VAL A 766 16.56 -12.47 -35.77
C VAL A 766 16.00 -11.74 -34.55
N PHE A 767 16.86 -11.14 -33.73
CA PHE A 767 16.41 -10.40 -32.54
C PHE A 767 15.57 -9.18 -32.90
N ILE A 768 15.99 -8.40 -33.89
CA ILE A 768 15.23 -7.25 -34.40
C ILE A 768 13.87 -7.72 -34.93
N LEU A 769 13.85 -8.76 -35.77
CA LEU A 769 12.62 -9.30 -36.33
C LEU A 769 11.66 -9.78 -35.24
N THR A 770 12.14 -10.57 -34.29
CA THR A 770 11.31 -11.07 -33.17
C THR A 770 10.83 -9.94 -32.27
N THR A 771 11.64 -8.90 -32.05
CA THR A 771 11.25 -7.73 -31.27
C THR A 771 10.12 -6.94 -31.96
N ILE A 772 10.17 -6.81 -33.29
CA ILE A 772 9.11 -6.16 -34.09
C ILE A 772 7.83 -6.99 -34.01
N LEU A 773 7.90 -8.30 -34.23
CA LEU A 773 6.74 -9.19 -34.15
C LEU A 773 6.08 -9.18 -32.78
N GLN A 774 6.88 -9.22 -31.72
CA GLN A 774 6.40 -9.16 -30.34
C GLN A 774 5.76 -7.83 -29.99
N LYS A 775 6.19 -6.72 -30.61
CA LYS A 775 5.54 -5.43 -30.44
C LYS A 775 4.10 -5.46 -30.98
N TYR A 776 3.87 -6.05 -32.15
CA TYR A 776 2.53 -6.19 -32.72
C TYR A 776 1.61 -7.11 -31.91
N GLU A 777 2.15 -8.04 -31.13
CA GLU A 777 1.33 -8.95 -30.28
C GLU A 777 0.92 -8.28 -28.96
N PHE A 778 1.70 -7.31 -28.47
CA PHE A 778 1.51 -6.72 -27.13
C PHE A 778 1.03 -5.26 -27.13
N ASP A 779 1.05 -4.56 -28.27
CA ASP A 779 0.39 -3.25 -28.48
C ASP A 779 -1.04 -3.46 -28.99
#